data_4e5f98a0ff2f182d1f46ce4ea6f319ed
#
_entry.id   4e5f98a0ff2f182d1f46ce4ea6f319ed
#
_cell.length_a   1.000
_cell.length_b   1.000
_cell.length_c   1.000
_cell.angle_alpha   90.00
_cell.angle_beta   90.00
_cell.angle_gamma   90.00
#
_symmetry.space_group_name_H-M   'P 1'
#
loop_
_entity.id
_entity.type
_entity.pdbx_description
1 polymer ?
#
loop_
_entity_poly.entity_id
_entity_poly.type
_entity_poly.pdbx_seq_one_letter_code
_entity_poly.pdbx_strand_id
1 'polypeptide(L)'
;MAMLLLGSNYAGLHIQAEEVETEAMSFKMEGVTVEARRPDWESKLSPGTVTIIRPDDYEGEQKTLPDLLKEVPGVHVREVNGKGQYTTLTIRGSTAAQVGIFVDGVLTNLGGDSAVDISTIPIQNVERIEVYRGYTPVRFGGTYMGGVVNIVTKRPDKAKTQVEFGKRSYGGTVYGVQFNAPLGNGTLMVGINRDESDGDFKYTNYANDIAKRVEQGLYDSLSNKIVTFNESNINDMNPKYGMDLTESEMNNFKSDGQAWHNFLTDKTPGGRNFTHLHSEFLRNTVDMTQHSQEVWSYVQTLDEYKGKWSDYDEFMSDKNGWRKVIRKKAIREGARDEVYMKETVPPIIEGYIERLDPDNPKSIVKTYEADLEKSKEKLDKLGDGERKRRYNDYENTDAIIKWQNANWVVKGAWKRIDRHLPDGVWYGPALTTSSIIMGPFADATDLYLAEGRHQKQDNKELLIGRRQQNGKLEWGVSVDYLKQDKRYEVEKKNQEAPDVYWSTPCRVWSEYDSRRWGVQADGSYQINDRNMLEFLANYSNEFMHVHGSGLEKDSPNEYAVRRLRTQYRQEMINLQLQDTYTLDKKGTAFLTGSIRYNESRLMGRSPELYGNVPGHIWVRPEEKQNNGKTTWQLAIKKEINDNWTLRATGGTYYRLLNLYEIVGDGAGILPPPVDRDATGTIFPVPEDGTQADLSILYKKDIPRGKIDTTLTLFYRKSNNMLQLERRGLDYWSYFNDNRGHAHGLELTTDIQWKKFDLLLNATYTNLKVERQYSSLDSYGSHVPWHEIWATFQPKWEGSARLSYAPNKKISFYVEGKYTGKMYTSYAYDSVLKSANGSPQNSLFTMGIGTKWEPTPNCLITVGCNDVFNKGPKMKILFLEDGSIAGLPAGPIYVNPEYPIQGRTVFATLKYRF
;
A
#
# COMPACT_ATOMS: atom_id res chain seq x y z
N MET A 1 -30.02 -10.02 26.07
CA MET A 1 -30.89 -11.20 25.93
C MET A 1 -30.05 -12.47 25.78
N ALA A 2 -29.12 -12.68 26.69
CA ALA A 2 -28.20 -13.83 26.68
C ALA A 2 -27.92 -14.31 28.13
N MET A 3 -28.95 -14.27 29.00
CA MET A 3 -28.80 -14.62 30.42
C MET A 3 -29.88 -15.59 30.93
N LEU A 4 -30.40 -16.43 30.08
CA LEU A 4 -31.41 -17.43 30.47
C LEU A 4 -31.22 -18.72 29.65
N LEU A 5 -30.15 -19.48 29.91
CA LEU A 5 -30.00 -20.90 29.59
C LEU A 5 -28.77 -21.49 30.33
N LEU A 6 -28.74 -21.36 31.65
CA LEU A 6 -27.85 -22.13 32.53
C LEU A 6 -28.68 -22.91 33.54
N GLY A 7 -28.96 -24.11 33.19
CA GLY A 7 -29.56 -25.04 34.13
C GLY A 7 -29.96 -26.34 33.47
N SER A 8 -29.05 -27.24 33.24
CA SER A 8 -29.33 -28.68 33.25
C SER A 8 -28.05 -29.48 33.50
N ASN A 9 -28.03 -30.20 34.59
CA ASN A 9 -27.06 -31.21 34.97
C ASN A 9 -26.93 -32.29 33.91
N TYR A 10 -25.69 -32.51 33.40
CA TYR A 10 -25.38 -33.75 32.72
C TYR A 10 -24.34 -34.56 33.48
N ALA A 11 -24.74 -35.71 33.86
CA ALA A 11 -23.94 -36.76 34.43
C ALA A 11 -22.92 -37.30 33.40
N GLY A 12 -21.71 -37.54 33.85
CA GLY A 12 -20.59 -37.97 32.99
C GLY A 12 -20.82 -39.38 32.40
N LEU A 13 -20.43 -39.48 31.16
CA LEU A 13 -20.08 -40.74 30.52
C LEU A 13 -18.57 -40.70 30.20
N HIS A 14 -17.80 -41.43 31.01
CA HIS A 14 -16.41 -41.74 30.68
C HIS A 14 -16.36 -42.78 29.56
N ILE A 15 -15.85 -42.37 28.39
CA ILE A 15 -15.40 -43.32 27.36
C ILE A 15 -13.88 -43.31 27.39
N GLN A 16 -13.28 -44.40 27.85
CA GLN A 16 -11.85 -44.67 27.70
C GLN A 16 -11.57 -44.97 26.21
N ALA A 17 -10.71 -44.19 25.62
CA ALA A 17 -10.13 -44.52 24.32
C ALA A 17 -8.81 -45.29 24.58
N GLU A 18 -8.78 -46.53 24.15
CA GLU A 18 -7.60 -47.38 24.09
C GLU A 18 -6.65 -46.85 23.01
N GLU A 19 -5.45 -46.53 23.40
CA GLU A 19 -4.33 -46.22 22.46
C GLU A 19 -3.91 -47.54 21.77
N VAL A 20 -4.21 -47.63 20.48
CA VAL A 20 -3.62 -48.61 19.60
C VAL A 20 -2.44 -47.99 18.87
N GLU A 21 -1.22 -48.25 19.36
CA GLU A 21 0.02 -48.02 18.62
C GLU A 21 0.03 -49.00 17.43
N THR A 22 -0.19 -48.49 16.22
CA THR A 22 0.15 -49.20 14.99
C THR A 22 1.23 -48.43 14.25
N GLU A 23 2.45 -48.93 14.34
CA GLU A 23 3.52 -48.59 13.40
C GLU A 23 3.14 -49.08 12.01
N ALA A 24 2.49 -48.22 11.23
CA ALA A 24 2.45 -48.33 9.78
C ALA A 24 2.65 -46.90 9.23
N MET A 25 3.75 -46.68 8.51
CA MET A 25 3.91 -45.50 7.70
C MET A 25 2.78 -45.47 6.66
N SER A 26 1.62 -44.91 7.04
CA SER A 26 0.56 -44.59 6.11
C SER A 26 0.74 -43.15 5.67
N PHE A 27 1.15 -42.95 4.44
CA PHE A 27 1.05 -41.65 3.79
C PHE A 27 -0.41 -41.27 3.68
N LYS A 28 -0.87 -40.27 4.42
CA LYS A 28 -2.23 -39.75 4.31
C LYS A 28 -2.18 -38.39 3.66
N MET A 29 -2.86 -38.24 2.54
CA MET A 29 -3.12 -36.95 1.92
C MET A 29 -4.22 -36.23 2.69
N GLU A 30 -4.04 -34.95 2.92
CA GLU A 30 -5.03 -34.10 3.55
C GLU A 30 -5.69 -33.24 2.51
N GLY A 31 -6.90 -33.59 2.12
CA GLY A 31 -7.81 -32.71 1.40
C GLY A 31 -8.66 -31.87 2.34
N VAL A 32 -9.73 -31.25 1.83
CA VAL A 32 -10.71 -30.53 2.61
C VAL A 32 -11.25 -31.42 3.73
N THR A 33 -10.88 -31.15 4.87
CA THR A 33 -10.59 -31.92 6.04
C THR A 33 -11.70 -32.71 6.69
N VAL A 34 -11.52 -33.95 6.80
CA VAL A 34 -11.94 -34.76 7.94
C VAL A 34 -10.66 -35.39 8.51
N GLU A 35 -10.08 -34.81 9.54
CA GLU A 35 -8.79 -35.32 9.97
C GLU A 35 -8.65 -35.54 11.47
N ALA A 36 -8.03 -36.68 11.81
CA ALA A 36 -7.33 -36.89 13.06
C ALA A 36 -6.06 -36.02 13.12
N ARG A 37 -5.62 -35.57 14.31
CA ARG A 37 -4.43 -34.71 14.52
C ARG A 37 -3.34 -34.99 13.49
N ARG A 38 -2.93 -33.97 12.74
CA ARG A 38 -1.75 -34.08 11.92
C ARG A 38 -0.54 -34.22 12.81
N PRO A 39 0.20 -35.30 12.71
CA PRO A 39 1.47 -35.39 13.38
C PRO A 39 2.47 -34.44 12.70
N ASP A 40 3.63 -34.24 13.33
CA ASP A 40 4.75 -33.46 12.78
C ASP A 40 5.29 -34.01 11.42
N TRP A 41 4.64 -35.05 10.87
CA TRP A 41 5.05 -35.68 9.63
C TRP A 41 4.87 -34.78 8.40
N GLU A 42 3.93 -33.81 8.39
CA GLU A 42 3.82 -32.89 7.27
C GLU A 42 5.05 -32.01 7.10
N SER A 43 5.59 -31.51 8.21
CA SER A 43 6.88 -30.85 8.18
C SER A 43 8.02 -31.81 7.81
N LYS A 44 7.88 -33.09 8.11
CA LYS A 44 8.87 -34.13 7.78
C LYS A 44 8.76 -34.62 6.34
N LEU A 45 7.56 -34.81 5.83
CA LEU A 45 7.31 -35.39 4.49
C LEU A 45 7.05 -34.35 3.39
N SER A 46 6.70 -33.11 3.76
CA SER A 46 6.52 -32.07 2.74
C SER A 46 7.74 -31.97 1.83
N PRO A 47 7.54 -32.07 0.51
CA PRO A 47 8.64 -31.88 -0.43
C PRO A 47 9.21 -30.45 -0.40
N GLY A 48 8.41 -29.46 -0.04
CA GLY A 48 8.83 -28.07 0.12
C GLY A 48 8.93 -27.59 1.56
N THR A 49 9.31 -26.34 1.75
CA THR A 49 9.39 -25.71 3.07
C THR A 49 7.99 -25.33 3.56
N VAL A 50 7.60 -25.84 4.71
CA VAL A 50 6.34 -25.50 5.38
C VAL A 50 6.60 -24.96 6.79
N THR A 51 5.89 -23.90 7.17
CA THR A 51 5.84 -23.39 8.54
C THR A 51 4.42 -23.55 9.06
N ILE A 52 4.29 -24.15 10.24
CA ILE A 52 3.00 -24.36 10.90
C ILE A 52 2.97 -23.47 12.15
N ILE A 53 1.97 -22.59 12.22
CA ILE A 53 1.72 -21.72 13.39
C ILE A 53 0.42 -22.17 14.02
N ARG A 54 0.41 -22.33 15.34
CA ARG A 54 -0.78 -22.61 16.11
C ARG A 54 -1.20 -21.37 16.89
N PRO A 55 -2.35 -20.75 16.58
CA PRO A 55 -2.84 -19.57 17.31
C PRO A 55 -3.02 -19.81 18.81
N ASP A 56 -3.25 -21.04 19.24
CA ASP A 56 -3.35 -21.40 20.66
C ASP A 56 -2.02 -21.20 21.43
N ASP A 57 -0.85 -21.21 20.77
CA ASP A 57 0.43 -20.87 21.42
C ASP A 57 0.49 -19.38 21.83
N TYR A 58 -0.32 -18.53 21.17
CA TYR A 58 -0.45 -17.08 21.40
C TYR A 58 -1.75 -16.70 22.13
N GLU A 59 -2.36 -17.64 22.79
CA GLU A 59 -3.67 -17.46 23.44
C GLU A 59 -3.68 -16.26 24.40
N GLY A 60 -4.69 -15.40 24.26
CA GLY A 60 -4.88 -14.17 25.05
C GLY A 60 -4.01 -12.98 24.63
N GLU A 61 -3.08 -13.14 23.71
CA GLU A 61 -2.15 -12.06 23.30
C GLU A 61 -2.78 -11.05 22.33
N GLN A 62 -4.05 -11.18 21.98
CA GLN A 62 -4.76 -10.34 21.00
C GLN A 62 -4.02 -10.19 19.66
N LYS A 63 -3.30 -11.25 19.25
CA LYS A 63 -2.68 -11.34 17.92
C LYS A 63 -3.75 -11.45 16.85
N THR A 64 -3.42 -10.98 15.66
CA THR A 64 -4.19 -11.15 14.43
C THR A 64 -3.45 -12.07 13.47
N LEU A 65 -4.10 -12.51 12.39
CA LEU A 65 -3.43 -13.28 11.34
C LEU A 65 -2.19 -12.55 10.79
N PRO A 66 -2.24 -11.23 10.47
CA PRO A 66 -1.05 -10.46 10.12
C PRO A 66 0.09 -10.55 11.15
N ASP A 67 -0.22 -10.45 12.43
CA ASP A 67 0.80 -10.49 13.50
C ASP A 67 1.54 -11.84 13.54
N LEU A 68 0.81 -12.94 13.35
CA LEU A 68 1.37 -14.29 13.32
C LEU A 68 2.19 -14.53 12.04
N LEU A 69 1.71 -14.05 10.90
CA LEU A 69 2.41 -14.22 9.63
C LEU A 69 3.72 -13.42 9.55
N LYS A 70 3.86 -12.32 10.29
CA LYS A 70 5.14 -11.59 10.44
C LYS A 70 6.23 -12.42 11.11
N GLU A 71 5.90 -13.52 11.76
CA GLU A 71 6.87 -14.43 12.39
C GLU A 71 7.33 -15.54 11.45
N VAL A 72 6.83 -15.59 10.21
CA VAL A 72 7.21 -16.60 9.20
C VAL A 72 8.33 -16.06 8.31
N PRO A 73 9.47 -16.76 8.20
CA PRO A 73 10.52 -16.32 7.29
C PRO A 73 10.04 -16.28 5.85
N GLY A 74 10.51 -15.30 5.10
CA GLY A 74 10.13 -15.10 3.70
C GLY A 74 8.75 -14.47 3.49
N VAL A 75 7.99 -14.23 4.56
CA VAL A 75 6.69 -13.54 4.50
C VAL A 75 6.87 -12.08 4.88
N HIS A 76 6.51 -11.18 3.99
CA HIS A 76 6.42 -9.75 4.26
C HIS A 76 4.94 -9.33 4.37
N VAL A 77 4.57 -8.72 5.48
CA VAL A 77 3.20 -8.23 5.76
C VAL A 77 3.18 -6.71 5.62
N ARG A 78 2.38 -6.22 4.67
CA ARG A 78 2.17 -4.80 4.45
C ARG A 78 0.86 -4.37 5.12
N GLU A 79 0.98 -3.67 6.23
CA GLU A 79 -0.14 -3.04 6.94
C GLU A 79 -0.35 -1.61 6.43
N VAL A 80 -1.60 -1.27 6.19
CA VAL A 80 -2.04 0.09 5.85
C VAL A 80 -2.84 0.61 7.04
N ASN A 81 -2.37 1.67 7.71
CA ASN A 81 -3.02 2.29 8.89
C ASN A 81 -3.07 1.46 10.19
N GLY A 82 -2.47 0.27 10.24
CA GLY A 82 -2.38 -0.55 11.44
C GLY A 82 -3.50 -1.59 11.58
N LYS A 83 -3.74 -2.02 12.81
CA LYS A 83 -4.63 -3.15 13.13
C LYS A 83 -6.07 -2.91 12.67
N GLY A 84 -6.68 -3.94 12.08
CA GLY A 84 -8.06 -3.90 11.56
C GLY A 84 -8.23 -3.22 10.20
N GLN A 85 -7.19 -2.58 9.69
CA GLN A 85 -7.18 -1.94 8.38
C GLN A 85 -6.61 -2.87 7.30
N TYR A 86 -6.75 -2.47 6.04
CA TYR A 86 -6.34 -3.28 4.89
C TYR A 86 -4.89 -3.75 5.01
N THR A 87 -4.71 -5.07 4.97
CA THR A 87 -3.41 -5.71 5.16
C THR A 87 -3.23 -6.84 4.17
N THR A 88 -2.12 -6.82 3.46
CA THR A 88 -1.74 -7.86 2.50
C THR A 88 -0.43 -8.52 2.88
N LEU A 89 -0.16 -9.66 2.28
CA LEU A 89 1.12 -10.34 2.46
C LEU A 89 1.75 -10.68 1.11
N THR A 90 3.06 -10.75 1.11
CA THR A 90 3.87 -11.27 0.01
C THR A 90 4.80 -12.35 0.53
N ILE A 91 5.18 -13.30 -0.30
CA ILE A 91 6.12 -14.36 0.07
C ILE A 91 7.31 -14.33 -0.90
N ARG A 92 8.54 -14.22 -0.35
CA ARG A 92 9.79 -14.21 -1.15
C ARG A 92 9.76 -13.17 -2.27
N GLY A 93 9.22 -11.97 -1.97
CA GLY A 93 9.09 -10.87 -2.91
C GLY A 93 8.05 -11.12 -4.02
N SER A 94 7.06 -11.98 -3.82
CA SER A 94 5.89 -12.06 -4.72
C SER A 94 5.05 -10.78 -4.62
N THR A 95 4.12 -10.57 -5.55
CA THR A 95 3.01 -9.66 -5.29
C THR A 95 2.01 -10.35 -4.35
N ALA A 96 1.16 -9.58 -3.69
CA ALA A 96 0.14 -10.14 -2.80
C ALA A 96 -0.88 -11.03 -3.55
N ALA A 97 -1.18 -10.70 -4.79
CA ALA A 97 -2.06 -11.50 -5.65
C ALA A 97 -1.44 -12.86 -6.07
N GLN A 98 -0.12 -13.02 -5.94
CA GLN A 98 0.60 -14.26 -6.28
C GLN A 98 0.63 -15.28 -5.13
N VAL A 99 -0.01 -14.97 -3.99
CA VAL A 99 -0.14 -15.86 -2.84
C VAL A 99 -1.55 -16.42 -2.78
N GLY A 100 -1.68 -17.73 -2.74
CA GLY A 100 -2.97 -18.41 -2.53
C GLY A 100 -3.34 -18.42 -1.05
N ILE A 101 -4.47 -17.83 -0.69
CA ILE A 101 -5.01 -17.85 0.68
C ILE A 101 -6.19 -18.80 0.72
N PHE A 102 -6.08 -19.85 1.52
CA PHE A 102 -7.11 -20.88 1.68
C PHE A 102 -7.63 -20.92 3.11
N VAL A 103 -8.92 -21.23 3.25
CA VAL A 103 -9.54 -21.56 4.53
C VAL A 103 -10.16 -22.96 4.40
N ASP A 104 -9.69 -23.90 5.19
CA ASP A 104 -10.06 -25.33 5.10
C ASP A 104 -9.94 -25.89 3.66
N GLY A 105 -8.90 -25.49 2.93
CA GLY A 105 -8.65 -25.91 1.56
C GLY A 105 -9.47 -25.18 0.48
N VAL A 106 -10.36 -24.28 0.84
CA VAL A 106 -11.15 -23.44 -0.08
C VAL A 106 -10.43 -22.11 -0.34
N LEU A 107 -10.18 -21.78 -1.59
CA LEU A 107 -9.55 -20.52 -2.00
C LEU A 107 -10.45 -19.34 -1.61
N THR A 108 -9.92 -18.37 -0.87
CA THR A 108 -10.67 -17.20 -0.40
C THR A 108 -10.57 -15.98 -1.30
N ASN A 109 -9.67 -16.00 -2.29
CA ASN A 109 -9.54 -14.92 -3.26
C ASN A 109 -10.81 -14.83 -4.12
N LEU A 110 -11.59 -13.76 -3.94
CA LEU A 110 -12.75 -13.43 -4.77
C LEU A 110 -12.48 -12.15 -5.56
N GLY A 111 -13.20 -11.96 -6.65
CA GLY A 111 -13.03 -10.84 -7.56
C GLY A 111 -13.28 -9.44 -6.99
N GLY A 112 -13.75 -9.34 -5.74
CA GLY A 112 -13.90 -8.06 -5.05
C GLY A 112 -12.59 -7.44 -4.53
N ASP A 113 -11.47 -8.15 -4.62
CA ASP A 113 -10.17 -7.73 -4.11
C ASP A 113 -9.03 -8.10 -5.06
N SER A 114 -8.06 -7.19 -5.26
CA SER A 114 -6.83 -7.51 -6.01
C SER A 114 -5.95 -8.52 -5.27
N ALA A 115 -6.01 -8.49 -3.94
CA ALA A 115 -5.37 -9.43 -3.05
C ALA A 115 -6.24 -9.61 -1.80
N VAL A 116 -6.15 -10.77 -1.16
CA VAL A 116 -6.91 -11.04 0.07
C VAL A 116 -6.46 -10.11 1.18
N ASP A 117 -7.41 -9.42 1.78
CA ASP A 117 -7.19 -8.65 3.00
C ASP A 117 -7.11 -9.61 4.20
N ILE A 118 -5.89 -9.93 4.63
CA ILE A 118 -5.66 -10.86 5.73
C ILE A 118 -6.04 -10.31 7.11
N SER A 119 -6.27 -8.99 7.23
CA SER A 119 -6.76 -8.39 8.49
C SER A 119 -8.17 -8.83 8.83
N THR A 120 -8.91 -9.30 7.82
CA THR A 120 -10.32 -9.68 7.95
C THR A 120 -10.53 -11.15 8.31
N ILE A 121 -9.46 -11.95 8.40
CA ILE A 121 -9.54 -13.38 8.70
C ILE A 121 -9.33 -13.58 10.21
N PRO A 122 -10.37 -14.01 10.95
CA PRO A 122 -10.27 -14.21 12.38
C PRO A 122 -9.46 -15.46 12.72
N ILE A 123 -8.69 -15.41 13.81
CA ILE A 123 -7.85 -16.54 14.26
C ILE A 123 -8.40 -17.29 15.47
N GLN A 124 -9.47 -16.81 16.09
CA GLN A 124 -10.04 -17.40 17.32
C GLN A 124 -10.56 -18.83 17.09
N ASN A 125 -11.10 -19.07 15.89
CA ASN A 125 -11.63 -20.37 15.46
C ASN A 125 -10.61 -21.17 14.63
N VAL A 126 -9.34 -20.76 14.62
CA VAL A 126 -8.27 -21.41 13.83
C VAL A 126 -7.47 -22.35 14.71
N GLU A 127 -7.28 -23.57 14.22
CA GLU A 127 -6.41 -24.58 14.85
C GLU A 127 -4.94 -24.36 14.49
N ARG A 128 -4.68 -24.13 13.19
CA ARG A 128 -3.33 -23.90 12.67
C ARG A 128 -3.34 -23.12 11.37
N ILE A 129 -2.23 -22.47 11.11
CA ILE A 129 -1.94 -21.76 9.86
C ILE A 129 -0.74 -22.47 9.24
N GLU A 130 -0.88 -22.89 8.00
CA GLU A 130 0.14 -23.59 7.24
C GLU A 130 0.66 -22.67 6.13
N VAL A 131 1.95 -22.39 6.12
CA VAL A 131 2.57 -21.51 5.12
C VAL A 131 3.54 -22.34 4.26
N TYR A 132 3.14 -22.63 3.03
CA TYR A 132 3.91 -23.39 2.04
C TYR A 132 4.69 -22.42 1.14
N ARG A 133 5.99 -22.63 1.03
CA ARG A 133 6.90 -21.79 0.25
C ARG A 133 7.67 -22.64 -0.74
N GLY A 134 7.77 -22.18 -1.99
CA GLY A 134 8.44 -22.88 -3.08
C GLY A 134 7.60 -23.98 -3.71
N TYR A 135 7.41 -25.08 -3.04
CA TYR A 135 6.58 -26.20 -3.54
C TYR A 135 5.14 -26.08 -3.04
N THR A 136 4.17 -26.15 -3.96
CA THR A 136 2.74 -26.13 -3.60
C THR A 136 2.22 -27.57 -3.58
N PRO A 137 1.65 -28.10 -2.49
CA PRO A 137 1.01 -29.41 -2.45
C PRO A 137 -0.15 -29.56 -3.44
N VAL A 138 -0.36 -30.77 -3.98
CA VAL A 138 -1.43 -31.06 -4.97
C VAL A 138 -2.82 -30.66 -4.47
N ARG A 139 -3.11 -30.84 -3.21
CA ARG A 139 -4.41 -30.51 -2.61
C ARG A 139 -4.89 -29.05 -2.75
N PHE A 140 -4.00 -28.13 -3.08
CA PHE A 140 -4.36 -26.73 -3.36
C PHE A 140 -4.45 -26.56 -4.88
N GLY A 141 -5.65 -26.32 -5.38
CA GLY A 141 -5.86 -26.03 -6.78
C GLY A 141 -5.05 -24.81 -7.24
N GLY A 142 -4.42 -24.91 -8.41
CA GLY A 142 -3.60 -23.86 -8.98
C GLY A 142 -2.10 -23.95 -8.65
N THR A 143 -1.34 -23.02 -9.19
CA THR A 143 0.09 -22.85 -8.92
C THR A 143 0.34 -21.39 -8.48
N TYR A 144 0.82 -21.23 -7.26
CA TYR A 144 1.03 -19.92 -6.64
C TYR A 144 2.53 -19.64 -6.54
N MET A 145 2.98 -18.61 -7.22
CA MET A 145 4.39 -18.24 -7.28
C MET A 145 4.97 -17.89 -5.90
N GLY A 146 4.22 -17.15 -5.10
CA GLY A 146 4.64 -16.80 -3.74
C GLY A 146 4.58 -17.99 -2.79
N GLY A 147 3.59 -18.84 -3.00
CA GLY A 147 3.27 -19.97 -2.11
C GLY A 147 1.80 -19.96 -1.69
N VAL A 148 1.50 -20.74 -0.66
CA VAL A 148 0.15 -20.92 -0.15
C VAL A 148 0.12 -20.69 1.35
N VAL A 149 -0.90 -19.97 1.82
CA VAL A 149 -1.28 -19.90 3.23
C VAL A 149 -2.61 -20.59 3.40
N ASN A 150 -2.64 -21.71 4.14
CA ASN A 150 -3.86 -22.43 4.46
C ASN A 150 -4.20 -22.26 5.94
N ILE A 151 -5.39 -21.78 6.17
CA ILE A 151 -5.93 -21.53 7.51
C ILE A 151 -6.92 -22.65 7.82
N VAL A 152 -6.56 -23.48 8.79
CA VAL A 152 -7.38 -24.64 9.18
C VAL A 152 -8.21 -24.29 10.40
N THR A 153 -9.53 -24.36 10.30
CA THR A 153 -10.43 -24.08 11.42
C THR A 153 -10.45 -25.20 12.44
N LYS A 154 -10.69 -24.85 13.70
CA LYS A 154 -10.74 -25.80 14.84
C LYS A 154 -11.73 -26.91 14.60
N ARG A 155 -11.40 -28.09 15.16
CA ARG A 155 -12.25 -29.26 15.15
C ARG A 155 -13.05 -29.35 16.44
N PRO A 156 -14.32 -29.64 16.35
CA PRO A 156 -15.15 -29.87 17.52
C PRO A 156 -14.93 -31.32 18.03
N ASP A 157 -13.81 -31.60 18.65
CA ASP A 157 -13.49 -32.96 19.14
C ASP A 157 -14.01 -33.28 20.54
N LYS A 158 -14.24 -32.25 21.37
CA LYS A 158 -14.71 -32.39 22.75
C LYS A 158 -15.79 -31.36 23.10
N ALA A 159 -16.69 -31.72 23.98
CA ALA A 159 -17.61 -30.74 24.58
C ALA A 159 -16.81 -29.66 25.33
N LYS A 160 -16.97 -28.41 24.96
CA LYS A 160 -16.26 -27.30 25.56
C LYS A 160 -17.01 -26.00 25.29
N THR A 161 -17.15 -25.19 26.33
CA THR A 161 -17.56 -23.79 26.15
C THR A 161 -16.42 -22.88 26.57
N GLN A 162 -16.12 -21.87 25.74
CA GLN A 162 -15.07 -20.94 26.01
C GLN A 162 -15.56 -19.54 25.75
N VAL A 163 -15.23 -18.62 26.64
CA VAL A 163 -15.53 -17.19 26.52
C VAL A 163 -14.24 -16.40 26.64
N GLU A 164 -14.08 -15.41 25.77
CA GLU A 164 -12.94 -14.50 25.76
C GLU A 164 -13.43 -13.05 25.79
N PHE A 165 -12.77 -12.23 26.62
CA PHE A 165 -12.99 -10.79 26.70
C PHE A 165 -11.64 -10.10 26.83
N GLY A 166 -11.38 -9.10 25.97
CA GLY A 166 -10.13 -8.35 26.00
C GLY A 166 -10.34 -6.87 25.76
N LYS A 167 -9.51 -6.07 26.39
CA LYS A 167 -9.40 -4.63 26.16
C LYS A 167 -7.99 -4.28 25.73
N ARG A 168 -7.84 -3.26 24.89
CA ARG A 168 -6.55 -2.71 24.46
C ARG A 168 -6.63 -1.21 24.25
N SER A 169 -5.46 -0.58 24.12
CA SER A 169 -5.32 0.85 23.77
C SER A 169 -6.17 1.20 22.54
N TYR A 170 -6.47 2.47 22.39
CA TYR A 170 -7.23 3.05 21.25
C TYR A 170 -8.67 2.55 21.16
N GLY A 171 -9.36 2.42 22.31
CA GLY A 171 -10.73 1.97 22.36
C GLY A 171 -10.95 0.49 22.01
N GLY A 172 -9.87 -0.29 21.82
CA GLY A 172 -9.96 -1.64 21.29
C GLY A 172 -10.62 -2.63 22.27
N THR A 173 -11.53 -3.48 21.75
CA THR A 173 -12.24 -4.50 22.49
C THR A 173 -12.35 -5.78 21.66
N VAL A 174 -12.17 -6.92 22.31
CA VAL A 174 -12.34 -8.25 21.71
C VAL A 174 -13.35 -9.04 22.55
N TYR A 175 -14.30 -9.68 21.87
CA TYR A 175 -15.26 -10.61 22.46
C TYR A 175 -15.21 -11.91 21.65
N GLY A 176 -15.24 -13.05 22.34
CA GLY A 176 -15.31 -14.35 21.70
C GLY A 176 -16.11 -15.35 22.53
N VAL A 177 -16.96 -16.13 21.86
CA VAL A 177 -17.67 -17.26 22.44
C VAL A 177 -17.52 -18.44 21.50
N GLN A 178 -17.08 -19.58 22.02
CA GLN A 178 -17.02 -20.84 21.30
C GLN A 178 -17.74 -21.91 22.13
N PHE A 179 -18.61 -22.65 21.46
CA PHE A 179 -19.34 -23.76 22.03
C PHE A 179 -19.16 -25.00 21.18
N ASN A 180 -18.76 -26.12 21.80
CA ASN A 180 -18.63 -27.41 21.14
C ASN A 180 -19.52 -28.42 21.89
N ALA A 181 -20.31 -29.22 21.16
CA ALA A 181 -21.15 -30.26 21.72
C ALA A 181 -21.31 -31.47 20.79
N PRO A 182 -21.45 -32.67 21.30
CA PRO A 182 -21.84 -33.83 20.49
C PRO A 182 -23.21 -33.58 19.83
N LEU A 183 -23.34 -33.94 18.55
CA LEU A 183 -24.58 -33.88 17.79
C LEU A 183 -24.68 -35.09 16.84
N GLY A 184 -25.57 -36.05 17.17
CA GLY A 184 -25.67 -37.30 16.41
C GLY A 184 -24.38 -38.14 16.49
N ASN A 185 -23.88 -38.55 15.35
CA ASN A 185 -22.60 -39.29 15.21
C ASN A 185 -21.39 -38.37 15.01
N GLY A 186 -21.54 -37.11 15.26
CA GLY A 186 -20.48 -36.11 15.08
C GLY A 186 -20.46 -35.09 16.20
N THR A 187 -19.70 -34.03 16.02
CA THR A 187 -19.56 -32.90 16.94
C THR A 187 -19.89 -31.59 16.23
N LEU A 188 -20.67 -30.77 16.92
CA LEU A 188 -21.01 -29.41 16.50
C LEU A 188 -20.09 -28.39 17.19
N MET A 189 -19.58 -27.43 16.44
CA MET A 189 -18.93 -26.20 16.94
C MET A 189 -19.73 -24.98 16.49
N VAL A 190 -19.95 -24.05 17.41
CA VAL A 190 -20.46 -22.72 17.11
C VAL A 190 -19.49 -21.70 17.69
N GLY A 191 -19.04 -20.76 16.90
CA GLY A 191 -18.16 -19.68 17.33
C GLY A 191 -18.70 -18.33 16.89
N ILE A 192 -18.63 -17.32 17.75
CA ILE A 192 -18.95 -15.93 17.42
C ILE A 192 -17.85 -15.07 18.03
N ASN A 193 -17.28 -14.19 17.21
CA ASN A 193 -16.23 -13.27 17.63
C ASN A 193 -16.53 -11.86 17.13
N ARG A 194 -16.07 -10.86 17.90
CA ARG A 194 -16.12 -9.46 17.53
C ARG A 194 -14.83 -8.78 17.98
N ASP A 195 -14.23 -8.03 17.08
CA ASP A 195 -13.06 -7.19 17.31
C ASP A 195 -13.37 -5.78 16.81
N GLU A 196 -13.27 -4.80 17.69
CA GLU A 196 -13.56 -3.40 17.40
C GLU A 196 -12.51 -2.48 18.00
N SER A 197 -12.31 -1.31 17.41
CA SER A 197 -11.39 -0.27 17.91
C SER A 197 -11.72 1.09 17.29
N ASP A 198 -11.55 2.17 18.06
CA ASP A 198 -11.58 3.55 17.53
C ASP A 198 -10.36 3.82 16.64
N GLY A 199 -9.25 3.11 16.85
CA GLY A 199 -8.05 3.15 16.00
C GLY A 199 -7.31 4.48 15.98
N ASP A 200 -7.70 5.47 16.79
CA ASP A 200 -7.24 6.84 16.76
C ASP A 200 -5.95 7.04 17.58
N PHE A 201 -4.83 6.81 16.98
CA PHE A 201 -3.50 6.95 17.61
C PHE A 201 -2.82 8.29 17.25
N LYS A 202 -1.89 8.73 18.11
CA LYS A 202 -1.02 9.89 17.83
C LYS A 202 0.18 9.46 17.00
N TYR A 203 0.54 10.27 16.00
CA TYR A 203 1.72 10.08 15.18
C TYR A 203 2.46 11.39 14.95
N THR A 204 3.75 11.32 14.62
CA THR A 204 4.55 12.49 14.26
C THR A 204 4.38 12.78 12.77
N ASN A 205 3.87 13.96 12.43
CA ASN A 205 3.77 14.39 11.03
C ASN A 205 5.05 15.12 10.61
N TYR A 206 5.92 14.42 9.90
CA TYR A 206 7.19 14.98 9.39
C TYR A 206 6.99 15.95 8.22
N ALA A 207 5.79 16.08 7.66
CA ALA A 207 5.48 17.15 6.71
C ALA A 207 5.66 18.55 7.35
N ASN A 208 5.56 18.65 8.67
CA ASN A 208 5.91 19.87 9.40
C ASN A 208 7.38 20.27 9.20
N ASP A 209 8.30 19.34 8.99
CA ASP A 209 9.71 19.67 8.75
C ASP A 209 9.87 20.40 7.41
N ILE A 210 9.08 20.02 6.40
CA ILE A 210 9.02 20.71 5.11
C ILE A 210 8.39 22.08 5.30
N ALA A 211 7.23 22.13 5.96
CA ALA A 211 6.53 23.39 6.22
C ALA A 211 7.40 24.39 6.99
N LYS A 212 8.11 23.96 8.02
CA LYS A 212 9.08 24.78 8.77
C LYS A 212 10.19 25.30 7.89
N ARG A 213 10.75 24.47 7.01
CA ARG A 213 11.83 24.90 6.10
C ARG A 213 11.34 25.90 5.07
N VAL A 214 10.17 25.67 4.48
CA VAL A 214 9.54 26.61 3.54
C VAL A 214 9.24 27.94 4.24
N GLU A 215 8.62 27.89 5.40
CA GLU A 215 8.27 29.09 6.17
C GLU A 215 9.51 29.83 6.68
N GLN A 216 10.56 29.09 7.12
CA GLN A 216 11.84 29.69 7.48
C GLN A 216 12.50 30.38 6.28
N GLY A 217 12.49 29.72 5.10
CA GLY A 217 13.01 30.35 3.87
C GLY A 217 12.23 31.59 3.46
N LEU A 218 10.91 31.58 3.66
CA LEU A 218 10.06 32.76 3.44
C LEU A 218 10.39 33.86 4.46
N TYR A 219 10.48 33.53 5.75
CA TYR A 219 10.86 34.44 6.83
C TYR A 219 12.22 35.11 6.56
N ASP A 220 13.23 34.29 6.20
CA ASP A 220 14.57 34.77 5.88
C ASP A 220 14.56 35.70 4.65
N SER A 221 13.79 35.31 3.62
CA SER A 221 13.62 36.15 2.42
C SER A 221 12.95 37.47 2.71
N LEU A 222 11.90 37.48 3.53
CA LEU A 222 11.18 38.71 3.95
C LEU A 222 12.07 39.58 4.84
N SER A 223 12.80 38.99 5.80
CA SER A 223 13.75 39.70 6.66
C SER A 223 14.83 40.37 5.81
N ASN A 224 15.41 39.65 4.86
CA ASN A 224 16.42 40.22 3.94
C ASN A 224 15.84 41.34 3.08
N LYS A 225 14.58 41.22 2.62
CA LYS A 225 13.93 42.27 1.85
C LYS A 225 13.73 43.53 2.68
N ILE A 226 13.35 43.42 3.96
CA ILE A 226 13.18 44.55 4.84
C ILE A 226 14.53 45.24 5.13
N VAL A 227 15.59 44.48 5.38
CA VAL A 227 16.94 45.01 5.65
C VAL A 227 17.52 45.68 4.41
N THR A 228 17.35 45.07 3.24
CA THR A 228 17.96 45.58 1.97
C THR A 228 17.09 46.62 1.26
N PHE A 229 15.83 46.79 1.69
CA PHE A 229 14.88 47.67 1.02
C PHE A 229 15.36 49.12 0.90
N ASN A 230 16.06 49.65 1.91
CA ASN A 230 16.56 51.01 1.91
C ASN A 230 17.87 51.21 1.14
N GLU A 231 18.69 50.15 0.98
CA GLU A 231 20.00 50.25 0.36
C GLU A 231 20.03 49.82 -1.11
N SER A 232 19.27 48.77 -1.47
CA SER A 232 19.35 48.19 -2.81
C SER A 232 18.34 48.77 -3.80
N ASN A 233 17.25 49.38 -3.32
CA ASN A 233 16.20 49.86 -4.23
C ASN A 233 16.69 50.91 -5.23
N ILE A 234 17.57 51.80 -4.82
CA ILE A 234 18.12 52.83 -5.76
C ILE A 234 19.00 52.18 -6.82
N ASN A 235 19.83 51.20 -6.44
CA ASN A 235 20.69 50.47 -7.37
C ASN A 235 19.90 49.58 -8.31
N ASP A 236 18.87 48.90 -7.80
CA ASP A 236 18.03 48.00 -8.60
C ASP A 236 17.03 48.74 -9.50
N MET A 237 16.54 49.89 -9.05
CA MET A 237 15.60 50.72 -9.82
C MET A 237 16.23 51.35 -11.03
N ASN A 238 17.50 51.75 -10.95
CA ASN A 238 18.17 52.40 -12.06
C ASN A 238 18.28 51.47 -13.29
N PRO A 239 18.85 50.25 -13.21
CA PRO A 239 18.87 49.35 -14.33
C PRO A 239 17.53 48.75 -14.68
N LYS A 240 16.71 48.44 -13.67
CA LYS A 240 15.44 47.74 -13.85
C LYS A 240 14.34 48.62 -14.41
N TYR A 241 14.32 49.89 -14.03
CA TYR A 241 13.30 50.84 -14.46
C TYR A 241 13.83 51.95 -15.35
N GLY A 242 15.12 51.94 -15.65
CA GLY A 242 15.75 52.90 -16.60
C GLY A 242 15.71 54.33 -16.15
N MET A 243 15.93 54.60 -14.87
CA MET A 243 15.85 55.92 -14.29
C MET A 243 16.97 56.90 -14.71
N ASP A 244 17.99 56.41 -15.43
CA ASP A 244 19.14 57.19 -15.90
C ASP A 244 19.79 58.04 -14.76
N LEU A 245 19.84 57.53 -13.53
CA LEU A 245 20.46 58.18 -12.41
C LEU A 245 21.97 58.20 -12.55
N THR A 246 22.57 59.31 -12.26
CA THR A 246 24.04 59.44 -12.15
C THR A 246 24.52 58.80 -10.84
N GLU A 247 25.79 58.40 -10.75
CA GLU A 247 26.37 57.85 -9.54
C GLU A 247 26.27 58.82 -8.34
N SER A 248 26.41 60.14 -8.62
CA SER A 248 26.27 61.18 -7.59
C SER A 248 24.83 61.28 -7.05
N GLU A 249 23.87 61.22 -7.94
CA GLU A 249 22.42 61.17 -7.54
C GLU A 249 22.09 59.92 -6.75
N MET A 250 22.60 58.77 -7.20
CA MET A 250 22.37 57.52 -6.44
C MET A 250 22.97 57.58 -5.03
N ASN A 251 24.17 58.10 -4.89
CA ASN A 251 24.84 58.26 -3.60
C ASN A 251 24.11 59.26 -2.70
N ASN A 252 23.60 60.36 -3.26
CA ASN A 252 22.81 61.34 -2.52
C ASN A 252 21.49 60.74 -2.01
N PHE A 253 20.78 59.98 -2.86
CA PHE A 253 19.53 59.33 -2.47
C PHE A 253 19.71 58.18 -1.46
N LYS A 254 20.84 57.51 -1.44
CA LYS A 254 21.20 56.53 -0.42
C LYS A 254 21.46 57.19 0.96
N SER A 255 22.00 58.39 0.95
CA SER A 255 22.32 59.14 2.19
C SER A 255 21.16 60.01 2.69
N ASP A 256 20.25 60.42 1.80
CA ASP A 256 19.09 61.28 2.10
C ASP A 256 17.77 60.68 1.56
N GLY A 257 17.03 60.03 2.43
CA GLY A 257 15.72 59.46 2.09
C GLY A 257 14.67 60.51 1.70
N GLN A 258 14.79 61.78 2.22
CA GLN A 258 13.89 62.86 1.84
C GLN A 258 14.17 63.34 0.41
N ALA A 259 15.45 63.42 0.02
CA ALA A 259 15.82 63.73 -1.36
C ALA A 259 15.29 62.67 -2.33
N TRP A 260 15.34 61.38 -1.96
CA TRP A 260 14.76 60.29 -2.72
C TRP A 260 13.24 60.41 -2.86
N HIS A 261 12.56 60.71 -1.76
CA HIS A 261 11.10 60.94 -1.75
C HIS A 261 10.74 62.11 -2.67
N ASN A 262 11.44 63.23 -2.55
CA ASN A 262 11.23 64.40 -3.39
C ASN A 262 11.45 64.13 -4.87
N PHE A 263 12.48 63.35 -5.17
CA PHE A 263 12.76 62.91 -6.54
C PHE A 263 11.61 62.05 -7.09
N LEU A 264 11.06 61.10 -6.36
CA LEU A 264 9.93 60.26 -6.73
C LEU A 264 8.63 61.07 -6.91
N THR A 265 8.48 62.16 -6.16
CA THR A 265 7.27 63.01 -6.20
C THR A 265 7.38 64.15 -7.22
N ASP A 266 8.53 64.40 -7.84
CA ASP A 266 8.70 65.40 -8.88
C ASP A 266 7.80 65.16 -10.07
N LYS A 267 6.76 66.02 -10.26
CA LYS A 267 5.74 65.88 -11.29
C LYS A 267 6.04 66.79 -12.51
N THR A 268 7.24 67.31 -12.62
CA THR A 268 7.61 68.15 -13.79
C THR A 268 7.63 67.42 -15.07
N PRO A 269 7.02 67.92 -16.16
CA PRO A 269 7.12 67.33 -17.49
C PRO A 269 8.59 67.20 -17.93
N GLY A 270 9.00 66.01 -18.27
CA GLY A 270 10.40 65.68 -18.56
C GLY A 270 11.25 65.38 -17.32
N GLY A 271 10.70 65.37 -16.13
CA GLY A 271 11.28 64.80 -14.89
C GLY A 271 11.66 63.34 -15.05
N ARG A 272 12.61 62.88 -14.28
CA ARG A 272 13.20 61.53 -14.39
C ARG A 272 12.32 60.42 -13.80
N ASN A 273 11.13 60.76 -13.29
CA ASN A 273 10.28 59.89 -12.48
C ASN A 273 9.26 59.04 -13.27
N PHE A 274 9.45 58.88 -14.56
CA PHE A 274 8.53 58.13 -15.41
C PHE A 274 8.88 56.65 -15.53
N THR A 275 9.45 56.07 -14.53
CA THR A 275 9.84 54.64 -14.49
C THR A 275 8.67 53.69 -14.64
N HIS A 276 7.49 54.07 -14.17
CA HIS A 276 6.30 53.21 -14.28
C HIS A 276 5.71 53.21 -15.70
N LEU A 277 5.63 54.38 -16.30
CA LEU A 277 5.28 54.51 -17.73
C LEU A 277 6.16 53.65 -18.59
N HIS A 278 7.41 53.58 -18.24
CA HIS A 278 8.40 52.83 -18.93
C HIS A 278 8.22 51.29 -18.78
N SER A 279 7.84 50.81 -17.60
CA SER A 279 7.56 49.39 -17.40
C SER A 279 6.29 48.95 -18.15
N GLU A 280 5.27 49.77 -18.22
CA GLU A 280 4.07 49.54 -19.00
C GLU A 280 4.31 49.62 -20.52
N PHE A 281 5.03 50.61 -20.95
CA PHE A 281 5.50 50.73 -22.30
C PHE A 281 6.36 49.56 -22.71
N LEU A 282 7.28 49.07 -21.89
CA LEU A 282 8.06 47.87 -22.12
C LEU A 282 7.23 46.61 -22.09
N ARG A 283 6.20 46.53 -21.29
CA ARG A 283 5.26 45.40 -21.29
C ARG A 283 4.41 45.36 -22.58
N ASN A 284 4.01 46.51 -23.08
CA ASN A 284 3.28 46.64 -24.34
C ASN A 284 4.21 46.56 -25.56
N THR A 285 5.53 46.83 -25.38
CA THR A 285 6.57 46.72 -26.46
C THR A 285 7.16 45.32 -26.59
N VAL A 286 6.64 44.32 -25.90
CA VAL A 286 6.90 42.90 -26.29
C VAL A 286 6.40 42.62 -27.72
N ASP A 287 5.44 43.41 -28.22
CA ASP A 287 5.05 43.42 -29.64
C ASP A 287 5.88 44.28 -30.56
N MET A 288 6.93 44.93 -30.07
CA MET A 288 7.79 45.83 -30.88
C MET A 288 8.78 45.13 -31.82
N THR A 289 8.76 43.83 -31.93
CA THR A 289 9.39 43.16 -33.09
C THR A 289 8.70 43.59 -34.39
N GLN A 290 7.45 44.05 -34.33
CA GLN A 290 6.71 44.64 -35.48
C GLN A 290 7.14 46.08 -35.82
N HIS A 291 7.68 46.85 -34.85
CA HIS A 291 8.06 48.25 -35.03
C HIS A 291 9.62 48.46 -34.98
N SER A 292 10.39 47.39 -34.97
CA SER A 292 11.85 47.47 -34.82
C SER A 292 12.55 48.34 -35.88
N GLN A 293 12.03 48.35 -37.09
CA GLN A 293 12.55 49.20 -38.18
C GLN A 293 12.26 50.70 -37.96
N GLU A 294 11.13 51.05 -37.40
CA GLU A 294 10.80 52.43 -37.05
C GLU A 294 11.71 52.95 -35.94
N VAL A 295 11.99 52.08 -34.95
CA VAL A 295 12.91 52.41 -33.89
C VAL A 295 14.32 52.58 -34.41
N TRP A 296 14.78 51.71 -35.32
CA TRP A 296 16.08 51.84 -35.99
C TRP A 296 16.19 53.16 -36.78
N SER A 297 15.17 53.48 -37.55
CA SER A 297 15.12 54.77 -38.27
C SER A 297 15.17 55.97 -37.32
N TYR A 298 14.50 55.88 -36.17
CA TYR A 298 14.55 56.92 -35.14
C TYR A 298 15.96 57.04 -34.52
N VAL A 299 16.63 55.94 -34.22
CA VAL A 299 17.97 55.88 -33.63
C VAL A 299 18.99 56.60 -34.54
N GLN A 300 18.84 56.41 -35.86
CA GLN A 300 19.74 57.07 -36.81
C GLN A 300 19.58 58.57 -36.87
N THR A 301 18.46 59.11 -36.36
CA THR A 301 18.25 60.57 -36.25
C THR A 301 18.83 61.18 -34.97
N LEU A 302 19.31 60.36 -34.03
CA LEU A 302 19.87 60.83 -32.78
C LEU A 302 21.39 60.90 -32.81
N ASP A 303 21.96 62.07 -32.69
CA ASP A 303 23.42 62.29 -32.72
C ASP A 303 24.19 61.49 -31.66
N GLU A 304 23.57 61.25 -30.49
CA GLU A 304 24.16 60.50 -29.39
C GLU A 304 24.36 59.00 -29.68
N TYR A 305 23.70 58.47 -30.71
CA TYR A 305 23.83 57.05 -31.12
C TYR A 305 24.44 56.88 -32.50
N LYS A 306 24.84 57.95 -33.13
CA LYS A 306 25.43 57.95 -34.47
C LYS A 306 26.68 57.13 -34.50
N GLY A 307 26.68 56.03 -35.29
CA GLY A 307 27.82 55.13 -35.40
C GLY A 307 28.00 54.10 -34.25
N LYS A 308 27.07 54.04 -33.32
CA LYS A 308 27.14 53.02 -32.26
C LYS A 308 26.86 51.61 -32.76
N TRP A 309 25.97 51.49 -33.76
CA TRP A 309 25.67 50.22 -34.44
C TRP A 309 25.88 50.43 -35.94
N SER A 310 26.56 49.48 -36.65
CA SER A 310 26.86 49.62 -38.06
C SER A 310 25.61 49.38 -38.93
N ASP A 311 24.71 48.51 -38.52
CA ASP A 311 23.51 48.15 -39.22
C ASP A 311 22.38 47.75 -38.29
N TYR A 312 21.25 47.38 -38.90
CA TYR A 312 20.06 46.96 -38.20
C TYR A 312 20.22 45.65 -37.38
N ASP A 313 20.98 44.70 -37.92
CA ASP A 313 21.19 43.38 -37.28
C ASP A 313 22.07 43.51 -36.04
N GLU A 314 23.10 44.36 -36.09
CA GLU A 314 23.91 44.71 -34.91
C GLU A 314 23.09 45.44 -33.86
N PHE A 315 22.20 46.34 -34.24
CA PHE A 315 21.26 47.01 -33.35
C PHE A 315 20.32 46.05 -32.68
N MET A 316 19.72 45.10 -33.41
CA MET A 316 18.77 44.10 -32.85
C MET A 316 19.47 43.08 -31.97
N SER A 317 20.75 42.79 -32.21
CA SER A 317 21.56 41.90 -31.37
C SER A 317 21.95 42.53 -30.02
N ASP A 318 22.13 43.87 -29.97
CA ASP A 318 22.39 44.61 -28.74
C ASP A 318 21.12 44.90 -27.94
N LYS A 319 20.55 43.84 -27.32
CA LYS A 319 19.29 43.92 -26.58
C LYS A 319 19.30 45.00 -25.49
N ASN A 320 20.42 45.30 -24.87
CA ASN A 320 20.54 46.34 -23.83
C ASN A 320 20.59 47.71 -24.44
N GLY A 321 21.25 47.87 -25.57
CA GLY A 321 21.38 49.17 -26.31
C GLY A 321 20.05 49.62 -26.88
N TRP A 322 19.33 48.77 -27.59
CA TRP A 322 18.03 49.14 -28.19
C TRP A 322 16.94 49.37 -27.14
N ARG A 323 16.95 48.61 -26.03
CA ARG A 323 16.05 48.84 -24.87
C ARG A 323 16.29 50.25 -24.28
N LYS A 324 17.52 50.68 -24.17
CA LYS A 324 17.88 52.02 -23.67
C LYS A 324 17.35 53.12 -24.58
N VAL A 325 17.41 52.93 -25.89
CA VAL A 325 16.91 53.90 -26.87
C VAL A 325 15.38 54.00 -26.86
N ILE A 326 14.71 52.85 -26.80
CA ILE A 326 13.26 52.79 -26.71
C ILE A 326 12.80 53.52 -25.46
N ARG A 327 13.50 53.36 -24.35
CA ARG A 327 13.24 54.10 -23.11
C ARG A 327 13.24 55.58 -23.29
N LYS A 328 14.32 56.11 -23.88
CA LYS A 328 14.46 57.54 -24.12
C LYS A 328 13.37 58.07 -25.05
N LYS A 329 13.00 57.32 -26.08
CA LYS A 329 11.91 57.66 -26.98
C LYS A 329 10.56 57.73 -26.20
N ALA A 330 10.25 56.75 -25.41
CA ALA A 330 9.02 56.68 -24.62
C ALA A 330 8.89 57.88 -23.64
N ILE A 331 9.98 58.21 -22.95
CA ILE A 331 10.04 59.37 -22.05
C ILE A 331 9.81 60.71 -22.79
N ARG A 332 10.39 60.86 -23.98
CA ARG A 332 10.21 62.06 -24.81
C ARG A 332 8.83 62.16 -25.42
N GLU A 333 8.21 61.06 -25.84
CA GLU A 333 6.87 61.06 -26.42
C GLU A 333 5.81 61.21 -25.30
N GLY A 334 5.99 60.58 -24.17
CA GLY A 334 5.12 60.75 -23.02
C GLY A 334 5.13 62.17 -22.45
N ALA A 335 6.28 62.89 -22.56
CA ALA A 335 6.37 64.32 -22.17
C ALA A 335 5.64 65.26 -23.15
N ARG A 336 5.27 64.78 -24.34
CA ARG A 336 4.54 65.57 -25.36
C ARG A 336 3.04 65.34 -25.33
N ASP A 337 2.54 64.25 -24.70
CA ASP A 337 1.13 63.95 -24.58
C ASP A 337 0.58 64.53 -23.29
N GLU A 338 0.01 65.73 -23.38
CA GLU A 338 -0.53 66.46 -22.21
C GLU A 338 -1.69 65.72 -21.53
N VAL A 339 -2.51 64.98 -22.25
CA VAL A 339 -3.65 64.23 -21.71
C VAL A 339 -3.13 63.03 -20.91
N TYR A 340 -2.19 62.28 -21.48
CA TYR A 340 -1.59 61.15 -20.84
C TYR A 340 -0.79 61.51 -19.60
N MET A 341 -0.08 62.66 -19.65
CA MET A 341 0.69 63.17 -18.53
C MET A 341 -0.17 63.74 -17.43
N LYS A 342 -1.33 64.25 -17.73
CA LYS A 342 -2.25 64.86 -16.72
C LYS A 342 -3.19 63.84 -16.11
N GLU A 343 -3.65 62.83 -16.85
CA GLU A 343 -4.71 61.94 -16.40
C GLU A 343 -4.20 60.53 -16.01
N THR A 344 -3.18 60.03 -16.67
CA THR A 344 -2.75 58.63 -16.46
C THR A 344 -1.50 58.52 -15.58
N VAL A 345 -0.51 59.44 -15.76
CA VAL A 345 0.76 59.37 -15.09
C VAL A 345 0.68 59.70 -13.60
N PRO A 346 -0.03 60.75 -13.14
CA PRO A 346 -0.09 61.08 -11.74
C PRO A 346 -0.66 59.94 -10.85
N PRO A 347 -1.78 59.27 -11.22
CA PRO A 347 -2.30 58.17 -10.42
C PRO A 347 -1.34 56.99 -10.30
N ILE A 348 -0.59 56.71 -11.37
CA ILE A 348 0.40 55.61 -11.37
C ILE A 348 1.59 55.97 -10.47
N ILE A 349 2.09 57.19 -10.53
CA ILE A 349 3.19 57.70 -9.67
C ILE A 349 2.74 57.78 -8.22
N GLU A 350 1.56 58.28 -7.96
CA GLU A 350 1.01 58.31 -6.56
C GLU A 350 0.88 56.92 -5.99
N GLY A 351 0.34 55.95 -6.73
CA GLY A 351 0.26 54.57 -6.28
C GLY A 351 1.62 53.92 -6.07
N TYR A 352 2.64 54.35 -6.80
CA TYR A 352 4.01 53.86 -6.61
C TYR A 352 4.66 54.50 -5.37
N ILE A 353 4.48 55.80 -5.15
CA ILE A 353 4.95 56.53 -3.96
C ILE A 353 4.30 55.98 -2.69
N GLU A 354 2.99 55.73 -2.73
CA GLU A 354 2.25 55.14 -1.61
C GLU A 354 2.83 53.77 -1.21
N ARG A 355 3.33 52.99 -2.20
CA ARG A 355 3.95 51.67 -1.95
C ARG A 355 5.35 51.77 -1.36
N LEU A 356 6.08 52.87 -1.64
CA LEU A 356 7.45 53.10 -1.18
C LEU A 356 7.57 53.93 0.08
N ASP A 357 6.50 54.66 0.46
CA ASP A 357 6.48 55.51 1.63
C ASP A 357 6.42 54.64 2.91
N PRO A 358 7.50 54.63 3.72
CA PRO A 358 7.54 53.84 4.96
C PRO A 358 6.50 54.29 6.02
N ASP A 359 6.02 55.52 5.95
CA ASP A 359 4.97 56.03 6.85
C ASP A 359 3.56 55.68 6.38
N ASN A 360 3.38 55.26 5.13
CA ASN A 360 2.11 54.86 4.61
C ASN A 360 1.70 53.49 5.15
N PRO A 361 0.51 53.32 5.76
CA PRO A 361 -0.01 52.02 6.19
C PRO A 361 -0.09 50.95 5.08
N LYS A 362 -0.19 51.37 3.83
CA LYS A 362 -0.25 50.50 2.63
C LYS A 362 1.11 50.31 1.97
N SER A 363 2.19 50.80 2.55
CA SER A 363 3.53 50.67 1.94
C SER A 363 3.96 49.21 1.79
N ILE A 364 4.83 48.97 0.80
CA ILE A 364 5.46 47.65 0.60
C ILE A 364 6.25 47.21 1.84
N VAL A 365 6.89 48.20 2.54
CA VAL A 365 7.62 47.89 3.78
C VAL A 365 6.70 47.37 4.86
N LYS A 366 5.55 48.01 5.09
CA LYS A 366 4.58 47.54 6.09
C LYS A 366 3.91 46.24 5.69
N THR A 367 3.72 46.02 4.38
CA THR A 367 3.24 44.71 3.88
C THR A 367 4.26 43.61 4.16
N TYR A 368 5.54 43.86 3.93
CA TYR A 368 6.59 42.90 4.26
C TYR A 368 6.73 42.68 5.77
N GLU A 369 6.63 43.71 6.59
CA GLU A 369 6.64 43.56 8.05
C GLU A 369 5.44 42.77 8.55
N ALA A 370 4.25 43.01 8.01
CA ALA A 370 3.05 42.23 8.34
C ALA A 370 3.16 40.77 7.88
N ASP A 371 3.73 40.52 6.69
CA ASP A 371 3.96 39.16 6.20
C ASP A 371 5.07 38.45 6.99
N LEU A 372 6.10 39.18 7.45
CA LEU A 372 7.13 38.65 8.33
C LEU A 372 6.53 38.20 9.68
N GLU A 373 5.66 39.03 10.28
CA GLU A 373 4.99 38.69 11.54
C GLU A 373 4.07 37.47 11.36
N LYS A 374 3.30 37.39 10.25
CA LYS A 374 2.49 36.23 9.92
C LYS A 374 3.34 34.98 9.72
N SER A 375 4.50 35.08 9.03
CA SER A 375 5.41 33.97 8.84
C SER A 375 5.97 33.49 10.17
N LYS A 376 6.32 34.41 11.07
CA LYS A 376 6.78 34.09 12.43
C LYS A 376 5.69 33.37 13.25
N GLU A 377 4.45 33.91 13.25
CA GLU A 377 3.32 33.24 13.90
C GLU A 377 3.09 31.81 13.38
N LYS A 378 3.25 31.57 12.07
CA LYS A 378 3.12 30.26 11.49
C LYS A 378 4.23 29.32 11.94
N LEU A 379 5.50 29.81 11.97
CA LEU A 379 6.62 29.02 12.48
C LEU A 379 6.37 28.59 13.93
N ASP A 380 5.87 29.48 14.77
CA ASP A 380 5.55 29.22 16.17
C ASP A 380 4.40 28.18 16.30
N LYS A 381 3.40 28.22 15.42
CA LYS A 381 2.25 27.31 15.40
C LYS A 381 2.58 25.90 14.86
N LEU A 382 3.64 25.75 14.09
CA LEU A 382 3.99 24.44 13.50
C LEU A 382 4.42 23.38 14.54
N GLY A 383 4.80 23.79 15.76
CA GLY A 383 5.05 22.89 16.89
C GLY A 383 5.99 21.72 16.57
N ASP A 384 5.86 20.62 17.30
CA ASP A 384 6.63 19.37 17.13
C ASP A 384 6.03 18.40 16.11
N GLY A 385 4.91 18.76 15.49
CA GLY A 385 4.25 17.96 14.45
C GLY A 385 3.43 16.77 14.95
N GLU A 386 3.14 16.67 16.25
CA GLU A 386 2.26 15.61 16.72
C GLU A 386 0.82 15.82 16.20
N ARG A 387 0.25 14.76 15.59
CA ARG A 387 -1.11 14.71 15.05
C ARG A 387 -1.84 13.46 15.55
N LYS A 388 -3.18 13.50 15.54
CA LYS A 388 -4.03 12.37 15.87
C LYS A 388 -4.59 11.77 14.58
N ARG A 389 -4.37 10.46 14.37
CA ARG A 389 -5.00 9.72 13.28
C ARG A 389 -6.49 9.63 13.56
N ARG A 390 -7.32 10.10 12.63
CA ARG A 390 -8.79 10.07 12.72
C ARG A 390 -9.36 9.11 11.68
N TYR A 391 -10.62 8.73 11.82
CA TYR A 391 -11.35 7.87 10.88
C TYR A 391 -10.59 6.58 10.57
N ASN A 392 -10.10 5.93 11.63
CA ASN A 392 -9.33 4.69 11.58
C ASN A 392 -10.00 3.58 12.40
N ASP A 393 -11.26 3.77 12.75
CA ASP A 393 -12.08 2.83 13.50
C ASP A 393 -12.52 1.64 12.62
N TYR A 394 -12.75 0.53 13.29
CA TYR A 394 -13.26 -0.67 12.66
C TYR A 394 -14.08 -1.52 13.62
N GLU A 395 -14.99 -2.30 13.04
CA GLU A 395 -15.81 -3.30 13.67
C GLU A 395 -15.83 -4.55 12.79
N ASN A 396 -15.22 -5.61 13.26
CA ASN A 396 -15.22 -6.92 12.60
C ASN A 396 -16.03 -7.91 13.44
N THR A 397 -17.04 -8.53 12.86
CA THR A 397 -17.83 -9.59 13.50
C THR A 397 -17.80 -10.82 12.63
N ASP A 398 -17.56 -11.99 13.21
CA ASP A 398 -17.61 -13.28 12.52
C ASP A 398 -18.36 -14.33 13.32
N ALA A 399 -18.97 -15.23 12.59
CA ALA A 399 -19.64 -16.39 13.16
C ALA A 399 -19.34 -17.64 12.31
N ILE A 400 -19.15 -18.75 12.96
CA ILE A 400 -18.93 -20.05 12.33
C ILE A 400 -19.82 -21.10 13.00
N ILE A 401 -20.40 -21.96 12.18
CA ILE A 401 -21.05 -23.20 12.60
C ILE A 401 -20.41 -24.34 11.82
N LYS A 402 -19.89 -25.35 12.51
CA LYS A 402 -19.21 -26.49 11.89
C LYS A 402 -19.63 -27.77 12.55
N TRP A 403 -20.16 -28.68 11.76
CA TRP A 403 -20.43 -30.04 12.21
C TRP A 403 -19.52 -31.00 11.45
N GLN A 404 -18.93 -31.95 12.17
CA GLN A 404 -18.11 -32.98 11.51
C GLN A 404 -18.18 -34.30 12.25
N ASN A 405 -17.96 -35.39 11.48
CA ASN A 405 -17.71 -36.71 11.98
C ASN A 405 -16.52 -37.37 11.25
N ALA A 406 -16.35 -38.67 11.34
CA ALA A 406 -15.24 -39.38 10.71
C ALA A 406 -15.16 -39.18 9.19
N ASN A 407 -16.28 -38.98 8.50
CA ASN A 407 -16.33 -38.95 7.04
C ASN A 407 -16.87 -37.63 6.45
N TRP A 408 -17.59 -36.84 7.23
CA TRP A 408 -18.29 -35.66 6.74
C TRP A 408 -17.88 -34.39 7.47
N VAL A 409 -17.83 -33.28 6.74
CA VAL A 409 -17.77 -31.94 7.27
C VAL A 409 -18.83 -31.07 6.64
N VAL A 410 -19.55 -30.32 7.46
CA VAL A 410 -20.49 -29.27 7.05
C VAL A 410 -20.12 -28.00 7.80
N LYS A 411 -19.77 -26.94 7.07
CA LYS A 411 -19.36 -25.65 7.64
C LYS A 411 -20.17 -24.53 7.01
N GLY A 412 -20.75 -23.67 7.84
CA GLY A 412 -21.24 -22.35 7.46
C GLY A 412 -20.45 -21.28 8.18
N ALA A 413 -20.08 -20.23 7.49
CA ALA A 413 -19.43 -19.08 8.09
C ALA A 413 -20.04 -17.77 7.57
N TRP A 414 -20.06 -16.80 8.45
CA TRP A 414 -20.49 -15.44 8.13
C TRP A 414 -19.49 -14.46 8.73
N LYS A 415 -19.18 -13.39 7.98
CA LYS A 415 -18.27 -12.35 8.42
C LYS A 415 -18.79 -11.00 7.95
N ARG A 416 -18.80 -10.02 8.87
CA ARG A 416 -19.11 -8.63 8.59
C ARG A 416 -17.93 -7.75 8.97
N ILE A 417 -17.58 -6.87 8.08
CA ILE A 417 -16.55 -5.85 8.24
C ILE A 417 -17.21 -4.50 8.05
N ASP A 418 -16.99 -3.61 8.99
CA ASP A 418 -17.44 -2.22 8.94
C ASP A 418 -16.28 -1.36 9.43
N ARG A 419 -15.72 -0.51 8.56
CA ARG A 419 -14.56 0.31 8.92
C ARG A 419 -14.48 1.61 8.14
N HIS A 420 -13.96 2.64 8.78
CA HIS A 420 -13.50 3.82 8.10
C HIS A 420 -12.13 3.57 7.43
N LEU A 421 -11.89 4.26 6.33
CA LEU A 421 -10.64 4.18 5.57
C LEU A 421 -9.95 5.55 5.64
N PRO A 422 -8.99 5.74 6.56
CA PRO A 422 -8.32 7.02 6.68
C PRO A 422 -7.49 7.29 5.42
N ASP A 423 -7.46 8.55 5.00
CA ASP A 423 -6.62 8.96 3.89
C ASP A 423 -5.13 8.75 4.17
N GLY A 424 -4.38 8.61 3.10
CA GLY A 424 -2.93 8.70 3.16
C GLY A 424 -2.52 10.02 3.79
N VAL A 425 -1.46 10.01 4.60
CA VAL A 425 -0.82 11.25 5.05
C VAL A 425 -0.24 11.94 3.83
N TRP A 426 -0.78 13.11 3.53
CA TRP A 426 -0.37 13.83 2.35
C TRP A 426 1.04 14.39 2.53
N TYR A 427 1.91 14.11 1.59
CA TYR A 427 3.29 14.61 1.58
C TYR A 427 3.38 16.09 1.20
N GLY A 428 2.32 16.84 1.36
CA GLY A 428 2.17 18.15 0.78
C GLY A 428 2.21 18.06 -0.75
N PRO A 429 1.88 19.08 -1.47
CA PRO A 429 2.07 19.17 -2.90
C PRO A 429 3.57 19.16 -3.20
N ALA A 430 4.08 18.26 -2.56
CA ALA A 430 5.37 17.84 -2.50
C ALA A 430 5.93 18.02 -3.82
N LEU A 431 6.43 18.91 -4.16
CA LEU A 431 7.29 18.78 -5.31
C LEU A 431 6.78 19.38 -6.63
N THR A 432 5.66 20.05 -6.61
CA THR A 432 5.34 20.99 -7.70
C THR A 432 5.50 22.43 -7.21
N THR A 433 6.25 23.22 -7.96
CA THR A 433 6.49 24.64 -7.66
C THR A 433 5.24 25.47 -7.39
N SER A 434 4.10 25.06 -7.89
CA SER A 434 2.79 25.71 -7.65
C SER A 434 2.27 25.52 -6.24
N SER A 435 2.70 24.48 -5.57
CA SER A 435 2.15 24.09 -4.28
C SER A 435 2.95 24.63 -3.11
N ILE A 436 4.20 24.98 -3.33
CA ILE A 436 5.02 25.70 -2.34
C ILE A 436 4.43 27.11 -2.08
N ILE A 437 3.70 27.63 -3.06
CA ILE A 437 3.09 28.99 -3.02
C ILE A 437 1.78 29.01 -2.21
N MET A 438 1.16 27.86 -1.97
CA MET A 438 -0.22 27.78 -1.43
C MET A 438 -0.31 27.67 0.11
N GLY A 439 0.77 27.85 0.85
CA GLY A 439 0.75 27.96 2.32
C GLY A 439 0.86 26.62 3.06
N PRO A 440 0.85 26.63 4.41
CA PRO A 440 1.14 25.46 5.23
C PRO A 440 0.05 24.40 5.06
N PHE A 441 0.39 23.38 4.29
CA PHE A 441 -0.51 22.27 3.92
C PHE A 441 -0.86 21.32 5.05
N ALA A 442 -0.17 21.42 6.18
CA ALA A 442 -0.40 20.57 7.34
C ALA A 442 -1.83 20.66 7.89
N ASP A 443 -2.50 21.80 7.75
CA ASP A 443 -3.85 22.00 8.27
C ASP A 443 -4.96 21.71 7.24
N ALA A 444 -4.66 21.82 5.94
CA ALA A 444 -5.66 21.61 4.88
C ALA A 444 -5.96 20.14 4.60
N THR A 445 -4.97 19.25 4.77
CA THR A 445 -5.11 17.84 4.46
C THR A 445 -5.90 17.05 5.49
N ASP A 446 -5.86 17.47 6.76
CA ASP A 446 -6.71 16.83 7.78
C ASP A 446 -8.20 17.19 7.62
N LEU A 447 -8.53 18.25 6.89
CA LEU A 447 -9.88 18.79 6.80
C LEU A 447 -10.68 18.32 5.58
N TYR A 448 -10.05 17.96 4.47
CA TYR A 448 -10.76 17.79 3.21
C TYR A 448 -10.97 16.35 2.73
N LEU A 449 -10.14 15.40 3.19
CA LEU A 449 -10.07 14.09 2.54
C LEU A 449 -10.47 12.91 3.42
N ALA A 450 -10.39 13.02 4.74
CA ALA A 450 -10.59 11.89 5.66
C ALA A 450 -12.04 11.66 6.08
N GLU A 451 -12.92 12.65 5.92
CA GLU A 451 -14.30 12.51 6.38
C GLU A 451 -15.11 11.58 5.47
N GLY A 452 -15.58 10.46 6.02
CA GLY A 452 -16.62 9.65 5.44
C GLY A 452 -16.21 8.58 4.46
N ARG A 453 -14.93 8.24 4.30
CA ARG A 453 -14.56 7.02 3.57
C ARG A 453 -14.86 5.80 4.41
N HIS A 454 -15.73 4.94 3.89
CA HIS A 454 -16.26 3.82 4.62
C HIS A 454 -16.26 2.55 3.77
N GLN A 455 -15.88 1.43 4.37
CA GLN A 455 -16.00 0.11 3.76
C GLN A 455 -16.94 -0.74 4.59
N LYS A 456 -17.96 -1.29 3.92
CA LYS A 456 -18.84 -2.32 4.47
C LYS A 456 -18.71 -3.58 3.65
N GLN A 457 -18.62 -4.72 4.31
CA GLN A 457 -18.50 -6.01 3.63
C GLN A 457 -19.17 -7.10 4.41
N ASP A 458 -19.99 -7.90 3.73
CA ASP A 458 -20.61 -9.11 4.25
C ASP A 458 -20.14 -10.32 3.42
N ASN A 459 -19.54 -11.30 4.07
CA ASN A 459 -19.12 -12.55 3.44
C ASN A 459 -19.92 -13.71 4.02
N LYS A 460 -20.33 -14.63 3.15
CA LYS A 460 -21.02 -15.88 3.51
C LYS A 460 -20.31 -17.05 2.85
N GLU A 461 -20.10 -18.11 3.62
CA GLU A 461 -19.41 -19.31 3.17
C GLU A 461 -20.22 -20.55 3.56
N LEU A 462 -20.30 -21.50 2.65
CA LEU A 462 -20.82 -22.84 2.89
C LEU A 462 -19.83 -23.85 2.32
N LEU A 463 -19.48 -24.87 3.10
CA LEU A 463 -18.64 -25.98 2.68
C LEU A 463 -19.30 -27.30 3.12
N ILE A 464 -19.43 -28.23 2.19
CA ILE A 464 -19.87 -29.61 2.45
C ILE A 464 -18.82 -30.53 1.85
N GLY A 465 -18.22 -31.37 2.69
CA GLY A 465 -17.19 -32.30 2.25
C GLY A 465 -17.42 -33.72 2.79
N ARG A 466 -17.03 -34.69 1.97
CA ARG A 466 -16.99 -36.10 2.38
C ARG A 466 -15.62 -36.66 2.02
N ARG A 467 -15.04 -37.42 2.97
CA ARG A 467 -13.78 -38.12 2.80
C ARG A 467 -13.91 -39.55 3.28
N GLN A 468 -13.32 -40.47 2.58
CA GLN A 468 -13.38 -41.87 2.92
C GLN A 468 -12.08 -42.58 2.51
N GLN A 469 -11.66 -43.55 3.31
CA GLN A 469 -10.55 -44.43 3.02
C GLN A 469 -11.09 -45.84 2.71
N ASN A 470 -10.74 -46.38 1.54
CA ASN A 470 -11.12 -47.69 1.10
C ASN A 470 -9.84 -48.50 0.73
N GLY A 471 -9.28 -49.23 1.71
CA GLY A 471 -8.01 -49.93 1.53
C GLY A 471 -6.84 -48.96 1.22
N LYS A 472 -6.24 -49.12 0.01
CA LYS A 472 -5.12 -48.28 -0.46
C LYS A 472 -5.55 -46.94 -1.05
N LEU A 473 -6.84 -46.73 -1.25
CA LEU A 473 -7.40 -45.51 -1.83
C LEU A 473 -8.04 -44.65 -0.72
N GLU A 474 -7.55 -43.46 -0.55
CA GLU A 474 -8.22 -42.38 0.15
C GLU A 474 -8.77 -41.39 -0.88
N TRP A 475 -10.04 -40.97 -0.75
CA TRP A 475 -10.63 -40.00 -1.64
C TRP A 475 -11.53 -39.00 -0.87
N GLY A 476 -11.64 -37.81 -1.40
CA GLY A 476 -12.51 -36.78 -0.90
C GLY A 476 -13.24 -36.06 -2.02
N VAL A 477 -14.46 -35.61 -1.71
CA VAL A 477 -15.23 -34.72 -2.57
C VAL A 477 -15.80 -33.61 -1.71
N SER A 478 -15.71 -32.39 -2.18
CA SER A 478 -16.29 -31.22 -1.52
C SER A 478 -16.98 -30.28 -2.50
N VAL A 479 -17.97 -29.57 -1.99
CA VAL A 479 -18.65 -28.48 -2.67
C VAL A 479 -18.57 -27.25 -1.77
N ASP A 480 -18.18 -26.14 -2.33
CA ASP A 480 -18.11 -24.85 -1.64
C ASP A 480 -18.94 -23.79 -2.34
N TYR A 481 -19.43 -22.85 -1.55
CA TYR A 481 -20.09 -21.63 -2.01
C TYR A 481 -19.60 -20.46 -1.20
N LEU A 482 -19.19 -19.40 -1.89
CA LEU A 482 -18.74 -18.15 -1.32
C LEU A 482 -19.56 -16.99 -1.90
N LYS A 483 -20.02 -16.10 -1.06
CA LYS A 483 -20.64 -14.84 -1.47
C LYS A 483 -20.00 -13.68 -0.73
N GLN A 484 -19.65 -12.61 -1.44
CA GLN A 484 -19.13 -11.37 -0.88
C GLN A 484 -19.94 -10.19 -1.43
N ASP A 485 -20.58 -9.45 -0.55
CA ASP A 485 -21.16 -8.16 -0.82
C ASP A 485 -20.25 -7.10 -0.18
N LYS A 486 -19.65 -6.23 -0.99
CA LYS A 486 -18.68 -5.23 -0.54
C LYS A 486 -19.03 -3.86 -1.09
N ARG A 487 -18.95 -2.84 -0.26
CA ARG A 487 -19.27 -1.47 -0.63
C ARG A 487 -18.26 -0.49 -0.06
N TYR A 488 -17.81 0.42 -0.91
CA TYR A 488 -17.04 1.61 -0.54
C TYR A 488 -17.89 2.84 -0.70
N GLU A 489 -17.95 3.68 0.33
CA GLU A 489 -18.69 4.92 0.36
C GLU A 489 -17.76 6.09 0.67
N VAL A 490 -18.01 7.26 0.08
CA VAL A 490 -17.41 8.53 0.46
C VAL A 490 -18.54 9.51 0.77
N GLU A 491 -18.65 9.94 2.01
CA GLU A 491 -19.59 10.97 2.41
C GLU A 491 -18.86 12.31 2.55
N LYS A 492 -19.29 13.30 1.82
CA LYS A 492 -18.81 14.67 1.95
C LYS A 492 -19.78 15.44 2.84
N LYS A 493 -19.29 15.95 3.97
CA LYS A 493 -20.14 16.67 4.94
C LYS A 493 -20.26 18.17 4.70
N ASN A 494 -19.38 18.83 3.97
CA ASN A 494 -19.44 20.28 3.79
C ASN A 494 -19.35 20.72 2.34
N GLN A 495 -20.40 21.39 1.90
CA GLN A 495 -20.57 21.93 0.55
C GLN A 495 -19.92 23.33 0.37
N GLU A 496 -19.19 23.84 1.33
CA GLU A 496 -18.67 25.22 1.33
C GLU A 496 -17.25 25.37 0.74
N ALA A 497 -16.78 24.41 -0.04
CA ALA A 497 -15.56 24.65 -0.80
C ALA A 497 -15.89 25.47 -2.06
N PRO A 498 -15.21 26.60 -2.30
CA PRO A 498 -15.43 27.38 -3.51
C PRO A 498 -15.15 26.54 -4.76
N ASP A 499 -15.85 26.87 -5.83
CA ASP A 499 -15.83 26.23 -7.16
C ASP A 499 -14.41 26.06 -7.75
N VAL A 500 -13.62 25.18 -7.18
CA VAL A 500 -12.43 24.69 -7.86
C VAL A 500 -12.86 23.48 -8.67
N TYR A 501 -12.55 23.47 -9.94
CA TYR A 501 -12.93 22.48 -10.97
C TYR A 501 -12.76 21.00 -10.59
N TRP A 502 -12.08 20.70 -9.48
CA TRP A 502 -11.78 19.39 -8.94
C TRP A 502 -12.48 19.08 -7.60
N SER A 503 -13.29 20.01 -7.09
CA SER A 503 -13.89 19.95 -5.75
C SER A 503 -15.41 19.75 -5.76
N THR A 504 -15.99 19.28 -6.83
CA THR A 504 -17.40 18.89 -6.83
C THR A 504 -17.66 17.81 -5.79
N PRO A 505 -18.70 17.94 -4.97
CA PRO A 505 -19.05 16.93 -3.98
C PRO A 505 -19.40 15.63 -4.70
N CYS A 506 -18.48 14.69 -4.67
CA CYS A 506 -18.69 13.37 -5.25
C CYS A 506 -18.99 12.39 -4.14
N ARG A 507 -20.10 11.71 -4.23
CA ARG A 507 -20.30 10.44 -3.56
C ARG A 507 -19.74 9.36 -4.47
N VAL A 508 -18.46 9.09 -4.32
CA VAL A 508 -17.84 7.96 -5.02
C VAL A 508 -18.16 6.71 -4.21
N TRP A 509 -18.83 5.74 -4.83
CA TRP A 509 -19.04 4.43 -4.25
C TRP A 509 -18.74 3.35 -5.29
N SER A 510 -18.23 2.24 -4.79
CA SER A 510 -18.08 1.00 -5.55
C SER A 510 -18.80 -0.10 -4.78
N GLU A 511 -19.65 -0.85 -5.44
CA GLU A 511 -20.31 -2.05 -4.93
C GLU A 511 -19.87 -3.25 -5.73
N TYR A 512 -19.52 -4.30 -5.02
CA TYR A 512 -19.14 -5.60 -5.58
C TYR A 512 -20.11 -6.66 -5.05
N ASP A 513 -20.78 -7.37 -5.94
CA ASP A 513 -21.49 -8.62 -5.67
C ASP A 513 -20.68 -9.73 -6.33
N SER A 514 -19.93 -10.47 -5.53
CA SER A 514 -19.10 -11.58 -5.97
C SER A 514 -19.63 -12.89 -5.42
N ARG A 515 -19.79 -13.89 -6.28
CA ARG A 515 -20.28 -15.22 -5.92
C ARG A 515 -19.43 -16.27 -6.59
N ARG A 516 -18.99 -17.26 -5.84
CA ARG A 516 -18.27 -18.41 -6.38
C ARG A 516 -18.87 -19.69 -5.82
N TRP A 517 -19.02 -20.68 -6.66
CA TRP A 517 -19.22 -22.05 -6.24
C TRP A 517 -18.11 -22.92 -6.83
N GLY A 518 -17.73 -23.94 -6.08
CA GLY A 518 -16.67 -24.86 -6.48
C GLY A 518 -17.03 -26.31 -6.17
N VAL A 519 -16.43 -27.20 -6.94
CA VAL A 519 -16.44 -28.64 -6.68
C VAL A 519 -15.01 -29.14 -6.76
N GLN A 520 -14.58 -29.88 -5.74
CA GLN A 520 -13.26 -30.48 -5.69
C GLN A 520 -13.37 -31.97 -5.43
N ALA A 521 -12.61 -32.73 -6.18
CA ALA A 521 -12.35 -34.15 -5.91
C ALA A 521 -10.83 -34.34 -5.79
N ASP A 522 -10.40 -34.94 -4.70
CA ASP A 522 -8.98 -35.22 -4.45
C ASP A 522 -8.79 -36.61 -3.82
N GLY A 523 -7.60 -37.14 -3.92
CA GLY A 523 -7.31 -38.41 -3.27
C GLY A 523 -5.86 -38.83 -3.38
N SER A 524 -5.55 -39.92 -2.67
CA SER A 524 -4.27 -40.60 -2.74
C SER A 524 -4.44 -42.11 -2.93
N TYR A 525 -3.58 -42.70 -3.70
CA TYR A 525 -3.55 -44.14 -3.96
C TYR A 525 -2.16 -44.71 -3.71
N GLN A 526 -2.05 -45.57 -2.70
CA GLN A 526 -0.83 -46.29 -2.40
C GLN A 526 -0.62 -47.41 -3.43
N ILE A 527 0.17 -47.16 -4.46
CA ILE A 527 0.44 -48.17 -5.52
C ILE A 527 1.16 -49.36 -4.91
N ASN A 528 2.24 -49.10 -4.18
CA ASN A 528 3.01 -50.09 -3.42
C ASN A 528 3.69 -49.40 -2.23
N ASP A 529 4.48 -50.14 -1.44
CA ASP A 529 5.12 -49.59 -0.22
C ASP A 529 6.11 -48.43 -0.49
N ARG A 530 6.48 -48.19 -1.74
CA ARG A 530 7.42 -47.12 -2.13
C ARG A 530 6.82 -46.00 -2.97
N ASN A 531 5.59 -46.22 -3.45
CA ASN A 531 5.04 -45.32 -4.44
C ASN A 531 3.61 -44.92 -4.07
N MET A 532 3.39 -43.62 -3.94
CA MET A 532 2.09 -43.03 -3.66
C MET A 532 1.75 -42.00 -4.71
N LEU A 533 0.60 -42.19 -5.35
CA LEU A 533 0.01 -41.30 -6.30
C LEU A 533 -1.05 -40.40 -5.63
N GLU A 534 -0.97 -39.11 -5.86
CA GLU A 534 -1.93 -38.12 -5.39
C GLU A 534 -2.56 -37.40 -6.58
N PHE A 535 -3.85 -37.10 -6.49
CA PHE A 535 -4.58 -36.42 -7.56
C PHE A 535 -5.55 -35.37 -7.03
N LEU A 536 -5.83 -34.37 -7.85
CA LEU A 536 -6.83 -33.36 -7.61
C LEU A 536 -7.50 -32.94 -8.91
N ALA A 537 -8.82 -32.81 -8.88
CA ALA A 537 -9.63 -32.16 -9.89
C ALA A 537 -10.50 -31.12 -9.21
N ASN A 538 -10.34 -29.87 -9.58
CA ASN A 538 -11.12 -28.75 -9.05
C ASN A 538 -11.74 -27.96 -10.21
N TYR A 539 -13.02 -27.67 -10.08
CA TYR A 539 -13.75 -26.75 -10.93
C TYR A 539 -14.38 -25.67 -10.08
N SER A 540 -14.22 -24.42 -10.47
CA SER A 540 -14.94 -23.32 -9.84
C SER A 540 -15.50 -22.35 -10.87
N ASN A 541 -16.60 -21.71 -10.50
CA ASN A 541 -17.28 -20.71 -11.30
C ASN A 541 -17.55 -19.50 -10.44
N GLU A 542 -16.95 -18.41 -10.83
CA GLU A 542 -17.10 -17.13 -10.14
C GLU A 542 -17.85 -16.13 -11.02
N PHE A 543 -18.76 -15.42 -10.41
CA PHE A 543 -19.47 -14.30 -11.01
C PHE A 543 -19.22 -13.04 -10.20
N MET A 544 -18.87 -11.97 -10.87
CA MET A 544 -18.67 -10.66 -10.25
C MET A 544 -19.48 -9.58 -10.98
N HIS A 545 -20.22 -8.82 -10.22
CA HIS A 545 -20.91 -7.63 -10.66
C HIS A 545 -20.38 -6.43 -9.89
N VAL A 546 -19.85 -5.45 -10.61
CA VAL A 546 -19.33 -4.22 -10.04
C VAL A 546 -20.20 -3.05 -10.47
N HIS A 547 -20.62 -2.27 -9.50
CA HIS A 547 -21.25 -0.97 -9.71
C HIS A 547 -20.30 0.11 -9.19
N GLY A 548 -19.98 1.10 -10.04
CA GLY A 548 -19.27 2.29 -9.62
C GLY A 548 -20.09 3.52 -9.97
N SER A 549 -20.11 4.52 -9.13
CA SER A 549 -20.61 5.84 -9.50
C SER A 549 -19.56 6.89 -9.15
N GLY A 550 -19.15 7.62 -10.19
CA GLY A 550 -18.45 8.89 -9.97
C GLY A 550 -19.41 9.98 -9.71
N LEU A 551 -19.55 11.00 -9.25
CA LEU A 551 -20.40 12.19 -9.08
C LEU A 551 -21.89 11.97 -8.79
N GLU A 552 -22.41 12.73 -7.87
CA GLU A 552 -23.83 12.77 -7.50
C GLU A 552 -24.73 13.30 -8.62
N LYS A 553 -25.99 12.89 -8.54
CA LYS A 553 -27.07 13.13 -9.47
C LYS A 553 -27.40 14.62 -9.69
N ASP A 554 -26.95 15.50 -8.81
CA ASP A 554 -27.30 16.93 -8.79
C ASP A 554 -26.16 17.87 -9.23
N SER A 555 -25.07 17.31 -9.76
CA SER A 555 -24.02 18.15 -10.37
C SER A 555 -24.56 18.77 -11.67
N PRO A 556 -24.49 20.09 -11.87
CA PRO A 556 -24.88 20.74 -13.13
C PRO A 556 -24.01 20.30 -14.32
N ASN A 557 -22.93 19.57 -14.07
CA ASN A 557 -22.11 18.92 -15.10
C ASN A 557 -22.50 17.45 -15.21
N GLU A 558 -23.51 17.14 -16.01
CA GLU A 558 -23.88 15.75 -16.40
C GLU A 558 -22.71 14.93 -16.99
N TYR A 559 -21.58 15.55 -17.25
CA TYR A 559 -20.39 14.99 -17.90
C TYR A 559 -19.61 14.00 -17.05
N ALA A 560 -19.86 13.92 -15.76
CA ALA A 560 -19.03 13.17 -14.84
C ALA A 560 -19.73 11.98 -14.17
N VAL A 561 -20.97 11.69 -14.49
CA VAL A 561 -21.67 10.51 -13.93
C VAL A 561 -21.21 9.26 -14.68
N ARG A 562 -20.07 8.72 -14.28
CA ARG A 562 -19.56 7.43 -14.75
C ARG A 562 -20.24 6.32 -13.97
N ARG A 563 -21.39 5.87 -14.40
CA ARG A 563 -22.00 4.64 -13.88
C ARG A 563 -21.37 3.45 -14.60
N LEU A 564 -20.37 2.87 -13.98
CA LEU A 564 -19.72 1.68 -14.51
C LEU A 564 -20.46 0.45 -13.99
N ARG A 565 -21.06 -0.31 -14.90
CA ARG A 565 -21.65 -1.62 -14.62
C ARG A 565 -20.83 -2.67 -15.34
N THR A 566 -20.05 -3.42 -14.60
CA THR A 566 -19.24 -4.51 -15.13
C THR A 566 -19.77 -5.84 -14.64
N GLN A 567 -19.95 -6.79 -15.54
CA GLN A 567 -20.42 -8.13 -15.21
C GLN A 567 -19.49 -9.14 -15.88
N TYR A 568 -18.79 -9.91 -15.08
CA TYR A 568 -17.90 -10.96 -15.57
C TYR A 568 -18.13 -12.28 -14.83
N ARG A 569 -17.91 -13.34 -15.58
CA ARG A 569 -17.92 -14.71 -15.11
C ARG A 569 -16.57 -15.33 -15.45
N GLN A 570 -15.98 -16.02 -14.49
CA GLN A 570 -14.74 -16.77 -14.67
C GLN A 570 -14.95 -18.22 -14.26
N GLU A 571 -14.66 -19.13 -15.17
CA GLU A 571 -14.58 -20.57 -14.88
C GLU A 571 -13.12 -20.94 -14.76
N MET A 572 -12.76 -21.67 -13.70
CA MET A 572 -11.42 -22.16 -13.47
C MET A 572 -11.42 -23.68 -13.36
N ILE A 573 -10.49 -24.30 -14.05
CA ILE A 573 -10.26 -25.74 -14.04
C ILE A 573 -8.83 -25.99 -13.59
N ASN A 574 -8.66 -26.81 -12.57
CA ASN A 574 -7.35 -27.23 -12.06
C ASN A 574 -7.30 -28.75 -11.99
N LEU A 575 -6.39 -29.34 -12.72
CA LEU A 575 -6.12 -30.79 -12.71
C LEU A 575 -4.69 -31.00 -12.27
N GLN A 576 -4.46 -31.86 -11.29
CA GLN A 576 -3.13 -32.10 -10.74
C GLN A 576 -2.92 -33.59 -10.48
N LEU A 577 -1.70 -34.04 -10.77
CA LEU A 577 -1.22 -35.37 -10.49
C LEU A 577 0.19 -35.27 -9.90
N GLN A 578 0.42 -35.97 -8.80
CA GLN A 578 1.70 -36.04 -8.12
C GLN A 578 2.05 -37.49 -7.79
N ASP A 579 3.29 -37.84 -8.01
CA ASP A 579 3.83 -39.12 -7.59
C ASP A 579 4.99 -38.89 -6.62
N THR A 580 4.96 -39.60 -5.48
CA THR A 580 6.04 -39.62 -4.50
C THR A 580 6.62 -41.00 -4.43
N TYR A 581 7.91 -41.12 -4.81
CA TYR A 581 8.65 -42.36 -4.85
C TYR A 581 9.72 -42.41 -3.79
N THR A 582 9.73 -43.46 -2.96
CA THR A 582 10.79 -43.72 -1.97
C THR A 582 11.98 -44.39 -2.64
N LEU A 583 13.10 -43.64 -2.73
CA LEU A 583 14.30 -44.05 -3.48
C LEU A 583 15.07 -45.18 -2.80
N ASP A 584 15.09 -45.19 -1.48
CA ASP A 584 15.88 -46.16 -0.69
C ASP A 584 15.02 -47.11 0.17
N LYS A 585 15.58 -48.25 0.54
CA LYS A 585 14.90 -49.23 1.39
C LYS A 585 14.66 -48.77 2.83
N LYS A 586 15.39 -47.76 3.26
CA LYS A 586 15.30 -47.22 4.63
C LYS A 586 14.20 -46.17 4.78
N GLY A 587 13.56 -45.72 3.68
CA GLY A 587 12.54 -44.67 3.71
C GLY A 587 13.09 -43.31 4.06
N THR A 588 14.36 -43.02 3.74
CA THR A 588 15.02 -41.74 4.05
C THR A 588 15.23 -40.82 2.86
N ALA A 589 14.95 -41.30 1.64
CA ALA A 589 15.09 -40.55 0.40
C ALA A 589 13.82 -40.61 -0.42
N PHE A 590 13.33 -39.46 -0.83
CA PHE A 590 12.09 -39.34 -1.58
C PHE A 590 12.29 -38.45 -2.81
N LEU A 591 11.68 -38.89 -3.91
CA LEU A 591 11.56 -38.11 -5.13
C LEU A 591 10.06 -37.84 -5.36
N THR A 592 9.69 -36.57 -5.48
CA THR A 592 8.31 -36.17 -5.75
C THR A 592 8.25 -35.38 -7.05
N GLY A 593 7.40 -35.84 -7.98
CA GLY A 593 7.14 -35.17 -9.24
C GLY A 593 5.66 -34.81 -9.39
N SER A 594 5.34 -33.63 -9.87
CA SER A 594 3.95 -33.23 -10.13
C SER A 594 3.79 -32.56 -11.48
N ILE A 595 2.65 -32.83 -12.11
CA ILE A 595 2.17 -32.17 -13.32
C ILE A 595 0.82 -31.56 -13.00
N ARG A 596 0.60 -30.33 -13.48
CA ARG A 596 -0.60 -29.54 -13.21
C ARG A 596 -1.06 -28.83 -14.47
N TYR A 597 -2.36 -28.88 -14.73
CA TYR A 597 -3.03 -28.13 -15.76
C TYR A 597 -3.97 -27.12 -15.12
N ASN A 598 -3.79 -25.84 -15.44
CA ASN A 598 -4.64 -24.76 -14.96
C ASN A 598 -5.22 -24.01 -16.15
N GLU A 599 -6.54 -23.81 -16.15
CA GLU A 599 -7.28 -23.11 -17.21
C GLU A 599 -8.25 -22.10 -16.58
N SER A 600 -8.34 -20.92 -17.19
CA SER A 600 -9.33 -19.88 -16.89
C SER A 600 -10.09 -19.54 -18.17
N ARG A 601 -11.42 -19.55 -18.10
CA ARG A 601 -12.33 -19.10 -19.14
C ARG A 601 -13.10 -17.90 -18.64
N LEU A 602 -12.77 -16.73 -19.17
CA LEU A 602 -13.41 -15.47 -18.83
C LEU A 602 -14.47 -15.12 -19.88
N MET A 603 -15.61 -14.66 -19.42
CA MET A 603 -16.64 -14.05 -20.27
C MET A 603 -17.35 -12.91 -19.53
N GLY A 604 -17.68 -11.83 -20.23
CA GLY A 604 -18.40 -10.73 -19.62
C GLY A 604 -18.46 -9.48 -20.46
N ARG A 605 -18.86 -8.41 -19.80
CA ARG A 605 -19.04 -7.09 -20.42
C ARG A 605 -18.57 -6.01 -19.49
N SER A 606 -17.86 -5.03 -20.04
CA SER A 606 -17.57 -3.78 -19.35
C SER A 606 -18.07 -2.60 -20.19
N PRO A 607 -18.44 -1.47 -19.58
CA PRO A 607 -18.74 -0.26 -20.31
C PRO A 607 -17.46 0.30 -20.91
N GLU A 608 -17.56 0.83 -22.12
CA GLU A 608 -16.47 1.56 -22.76
C GLU A 608 -16.57 3.04 -22.37
N LEU A 609 -15.49 3.58 -21.85
CA LEU A 609 -15.37 5.00 -21.55
C LEU A 609 -14.64 5.68 -22.70
N TYR A 610 -15.39 6.38 -23.56
CA TYR A 610 -14.79 7.33 -24.49
C TYR A 610 -14.51 8.64 -23.78
N GLY A 611 -13.25 9.05 -23.76
CA GLY A 611 -12.85 10.35 -23.24
C GLY A 611 -13.56 11.50 -23.93
N ASN A 612 -14.03 12.47 -23.15
CA ASN A 612 -14.47 13.80 -23.55
C ASN A 612 -15.71 13.95 -24.46
N VAL A 613 -16.49 12.90 -24.72
CA VAL A 613 -17.77 13.05 -25.41
C VAL A 613 -18.89 12.88 -24.40
N PRO A 614 -19.64 13.96 -24.09
CA PRO A 614 -20.74 13.90 -23.14
C PRO A 614 -21.84 12.95 -23.59
N GLY A 615 -22.31 12.10 -22.67
CA GLY A 615 -23.55 11.35 -22.85
C GLY A 615 -23.46 10.00 -23.59
N HIS A 616 -22.30 9.56 -24.04
CA HIS A 616 -22.18 8.27 -24.74
C HIS A 616 -21.44 7.23 -23.89
N ILE A 617 -22.18 6.37 -23.21
CA ILE A 617 -21.67 5.13 -22.64
C ILE A 617 -21.92 4.04 -23.69
N TRP A 618 -20.86 3.56 -24.31
CA TRP A 618 -20.95 2.41 -25.22
C TRP A 618 -20.89 1.13 -24.40
N VAL A 619 -21.87 0.27 -24.56
CA VAL A 619 -21.82 -1.08 -24.00
C VAL A 619 -21.02 -1.94 -24.96
N ARG A 620 -19.85 -2.43 -24.52
CA ARG A 620 -19.07 -3.39 -25.31
C ARG A 620 -19.86 -4.68 -25.55
N PRO A 621 -19.66 -5.36 -26.68
CA PRO A 621 -20.15 -6.71 -26.85
C PRO A 621 -19.58 -7.65 -25.79
N GLU A 622 -20.17 -8.82 -25.61
CA GLU A 622 -19.64 -9.84 -24.71
C GLU A 622 -18.23 -10.25 -25.15
N GLU A 623 -17.28 -10.17 -24.23
CA GLU A 623 -15.88 -10.48 -24.46
C GLU A 623 -15.54 -11.84 -23.82
N LYS A 624 -14.65 -12.60 -24.47
CA LYS A 624 -14.22 -13.91 -24.00
C LYS A 624 -12.70 -14.01 -24.07
N GLN A 625 -12.11 -14.57 -23.04
CA GLN A 625 -10.68 -14.91 -23.01
C GLN A 625 -10.48 -16.30 -22.39
N ASN A 626 -9.67 -17.11 -23.02
CA ASN A 626 -9.29 -18.42 -22.50
C ASN A 626 -7.77 -18.46 -22.32
N ASN A 627 -7.33 -18.84 -21.14
CA ASN A 627 -5.92 -19.01 -20.80
C ASN A 627 -5.73 -20.38 -20.13
N GLY A 628 -4.82 -21.18 -20.64
CA GLY A 628 -4.50 -22.49 -20.05
C GLY A 628 -3.04 -22.85 -20.24
N LYS A 629 -2.45 -23.52 -19.24
CA LYS A 629 -1.05 -23.97 -19.28
C LYS A 629 -0.81 -25.16 -18.38
N THR A 630 0.05 -26.06 -18.87
CA THR A 630 0.61 -27.14 -18.07
C THR A 630 1.91 -26.68 -17.39
N THR A 631 2.05 -26.98 -16.11
CA THR A 631 3.25 -26.73 -15.30
C THR A 631 3.73 -28.02 -14.64
N TRP A 632 4.98 -28.02 -14.20
CA TRP A 632 5.57 -29.14 -13.51
C TRP A 632 6.39 -28.70 -12.31
N GLN A 633 6.49 -29.57 -11.30
CA GLN A 633 7.40 -29.39 -10.16
C GLN A 633 8.08 -30.72 -9.84
N LEU A 634 9.33 -30.62 -9.43
CA LEU A 634 10.14 -31.74 -8.98
C LEU A 634 10.75 -31.40 -7.62
N ALA A 635 10.76 -32.34 -6.72
CA ALA A 635 11.39 -32.21 -5.42
C ALA A 635 12.14 -33.48 -5.02
N ILE A 636 13.27 -33.32 -4.38
CA ILE A 636 14.02 -34.38 -3.73
C ILE A 636 14.23 -34.08 -2.27
N LYS A 637 14.03 -35.05 -1.41
CA LYS A 637 14.30 -34.98 0.03
C LYS A 637 15.20 -36.14 0.40
N LYS A 638 16.24 -35.87 1.18
CA LYS A 638 17.15 -36.89 1.73
C LYS A 638 17.45 -36.63 3.17
N GLU A 639 17.11 -37.57 4.03
CA GLU A 639 17.64 -37.63 5.41
C GLU A 639 19.04 -38.24 5.37
N ILE A 640 20.05 -37.40 5.59
CA ILE A 640 21.46 -37.80 5.54
C ILE A 640 21.80 -38.65 6.77
N ASN A 641 21.29 -38.24 7.92
CA ASN A 641 21.32 -38.92 9.20
C ASN A 641 20.18 -38.38 10.09
N ASP A 642 20.11 -38.83 11.33
CA ASP A 642 19.06 -38.47 12.29
C ASP A 642 18.96 -36.95 12.56
N ASN A 643 20.04 -36.21 12.31
CA ASN A 643 20.11 -34.77 12.58
C ASN A 643 19.99 -33.91 11.32
N TRP A 644 20.40 -34.41 10.16
CA TRP A 644 20.51 -33.60 8.96
C TRP A 644 19.58 -34.09 7.84
N THR A 645 18.78 -33.17 7.30
CA THR A 645 17.94 -33.42 6.12
C THR A 645 18.23 -32.37 5.06
N LEU A 646 18.36 -32.81 3.81
CA LEU A 646 18.49 -31.95 2.63
C LEU A 646 17.18 -32.02 1.82
N ARG A 647 16.73 -30.87 1.33
CA ARG A 647 15.61 -30.74 0.38
C ARG A 647 16.03 -29.85 -0.77
N ALA A 648 15.64 -30.23 -2.00
CA ALA A 648 15.76 -29.38 -3.16
C ALA A 648 14.44 -29.44 -3.94
N THR A 649 13.95 -28.31 -4.41
CA THR A 649 12.74 -28.21 -5.22
C THR A 649 12.99 -27.32 -6.43
N GLY A 650 12.28 -27.59 -7.54
CA GLY A 650 12.35 -26.76 -8.73
C GLY A 650 11.14 -26.99 -9.61
N GLY A 651 10.77 -26.01 -10.42
CA GLY A 651 9.65 -26.15 -11.32
C GLY A 651 9.19 -24.85 -11.95
N THR A 652 8.10 -24.97 -12.68
CA THR A 652 7.41 -23.86 -13.32
C THR A 652 6.13 -23.55 -12.59
N TYR A 653 5.66 -22.31 -12.72
CA TYR A 653 4.36 -21.88 -12.22
C TYR A 653 3.61 -21.11 -13.30
N TYR A 654 2.27 -21.05 -13.13
CA TYR A 654 1.36 -20.33 -14.00
C TYR A 654 0.19 -19.83 -13.17
N ARG A 655 0.13 -18.51 -12.89
CA ARG A 655 -0.89 -17.91 -12.04
C ARG A 655 -2.05 -17.40 -12.88
N LEU A 656 -3.22 -17.96 -12.68
CA LEU A 656 -4.46 -17.42 -13.22
C LEU A 656 -4.78 -16.08 -12.50
N LEU A 657 -5.25 -15.10 -13.27
CA LEU A 657 -5.64 -13.81 -12.74
C LEU A 657 -7.02 -13.90 -12.11
N ASN A 658 -7.25 -13.11 -11.07
CA ASN A 658 -8.57 -12.96 -10.48
C ASN A 658 -9.41 -11.91 -11.26
N LEU A 659 -10.73 -11.89 -11.01
CA LEU A 659 -11.63 -10.99 -11.73
C LEU A 659 -11.31 -9.51 -11.48
N TYR A 660 -10.85 -9.13 -10.28
CA TYR A 660 -10.47 -7.76 -9.98
C TYR A 660 -9.31 -7.26 -10.86
N GLU A 661 -8.29 -8.08 -11.05
CA GLU A 661 -7.13 -7.74 -11.90
C GLU A 661 -7.52 -7.58 -13.37
N ILE A 662 -8.55 -8.30 -13.81
CA ILE A 662 -9.02 -8.25 -15.19
C ILE A 662 -10.00 -7.10 -15.41
N VAL A 663 -10.90 -6.86 -14.47
CA VAL A 663 -12.07 -5.98 -14.63
C VAL A 663 -11.93 -4.65 -13.90
N GLY A 664 -11.10 -4.62 -12.84
CA GLY A 664 -10.93 -3.43 -12.01
C GLY A 664 -12.03 -3.24 -10.96
N ASP A 665 -12.16 -2.01 -10.47
CA ASP A 665 -13.06 -1.62 -9.38
C ASP A 665 -14.29 -0.82 -9.83
N GLY A 666 -14.41 -0.57 -11.12
CA GLY A 666 -15.50 0.21 -11.68
C GLY A 666 -15.51 1.70 -11.27
N ALA A 667 -14.54 2.17 -10.52
CA ALA A 667 -14.46 3.55 -10.04
C ALA A 667 -13.19 4.28 -10.50
N GLY A 668 -12.02 3.65 -10.41
CA GLY A 668 -10.75 4.25 -10.81
C GLY A 668 -9.83 3.25 -11.50
N ILE A 669 -10.03 1.95 -11.28
CA ILE A 669 -9.33 0.87 -11.96
C ILE A 669 -10.28 0.28 -13.00
N LEU A 670 -9.89 0.35 -14.24
CA LEU A 670 -10.71 -0.06 -15.39
C LEU A 670 -10.03 -1.17 -16.17
N PRO A 671 -10.78 -1.97 -16.94
CA PRO A 671 -10.18 -2.87 -17.92
C PRO A 671 -9.26 -2.08 -18.87
N PRO A 672 -8.20 -2.70 -19.39
CA PRO A 672 -7.34 -2.04 -20.37
C PRO A 672 -8.15 -1.47 -21.55
N PRO A 673 -7.82 -0.26 -22.05
CA PRO A 673 -8.50 0.32 -23.16
C PRO A 673 -8.37 -0.57 -24.40
N VAL A 674 -9.41 -0.62 -25.21
CA VAL A 674 -9.33 -1.18 -26.54
C VAL A 674 -8.34 -0.35 -27.34
N ASP A 675 -7.40 -0.98 -28.00
CA ASP A 675 -6.62 -0.29 -29.03
C ASP A 675 -7.60 0.23 -30.11
N ARG A 676 -7.51 1.52 -30.48
CA ARG A 676 -8.44 2.13 -31.45
C ARG A 676 -8.45 1.40 -32.79
N ASP A 677 -7.38 0.71 -33.12
CA ASP A 677 -7.17 0.00 -34.37
C ASP A 677 -7.36 -1.52 -34.23
N ALA A 678 -7.57 -2.03 -33.03
CA ALA A 678 -7.76 -3.46 -32.77
C ALA A 678 -9.25 -3.78 -32.49
N THR A 679 -9.69 -4.91 -33.01
CA THR A 679 -11.08 -5.40 -32.90
C THR A 679 -11.42 -6.04 -31.56
N GLY A 680 -10.69 -5.73 -30.45
CA GLY A 680 -10.96 -6.35 -29.16
C GLY A 680 -10.22 -5.72 -27.97
N THR A 681 -10.65 -6.06 -26.76
CA THR A 681 -9.98 -5.66 -25.51
C THR A 681 -8.72 -6.48 -25.32
N ILE A 682 -7.60 -5.82 -25.01
CA ILE A 682 -6.37 -6.49 -24.59
C ILE A 682 -6.47 -6.75 -23.10
N PHE A 683 -6.97 -7.92 -22.72
CA PHE A 683 -6.94 -8.34 -21.33
C PHE A 683 -5.51 -8.70 -20.89
N PRO A 684 -5.17 -8.46 -19.61
CA PRO A 684 -3.91 -8.97 -19.07
C PRO A 684 -3.90 -10.51 -19.15
N VAL A 685 -2.71 -11.06 -19.35
CA VAL A 685 -2.50 -12.51 -19.41
C VAL A 685 -1.97 -13.05 -18.09
N PRO A 686 -2.20 -14.34 -17.78
CA PRO A 686 -1.64 -14.98 -16.60
C PRO A 686 -0.12 -14.86 -16.51
N GLU A 687 0.36 -14.69 -15.29
CA GLU A 687 1.80 -14.62 -15.01
C GLU A 687 2.41 -16.02 -14.98
N ASP A 688 3.64 -16.17 -15.48
CA ASP A 688 4.38 -17.42 -15.46
C ASP A 688 5.85 -17.22 -15.09
N GLY A 689 6.52 -18.32 -14.78
CA GLY A 689 7.94 -18.29 -14.49
C GLY A 689 8.48 -19.60 -13.93
N THR A 690 9.64 -19.49 -13.29
CA THR A 690 10.37 -20.62 -12.70
C THR A 690 10.78 -20.31 -11.27
N GLN A 691 10.91 -21.35 -10.46
CA GLN A 691 11.39 -21.26 -9.08
C GLN A 691 12.23 -22.47 -8.71
N ALA A 692 13.17 -22.27 -7.79
CA ALA A 692 14.00 -23.31 -7.23
C ALA A 692 14.38 -22.98 -5.78
N ASP A 693 14.43 -24.02 -4.94
CA ASP A 693 14.82 -23.91 -3.53
C ASP A 693 15.82 -25.01 -3.16
N LEU A 694 16.70 -24.67 -2.22
CA LEU A 694 17.58 -25.62 -1.54
C LEU A 694 17.47 -25.37 -0.04
N SER A 695 17.06 -26.38 0.73
CA SER A 695 16.90 -26.29 2.18
C SER A 695 17.77 -27.33 2.90
N ILE A 696 18.41 -26.88 3.97
CA ILE A 696 19.16 -27.71 4.92
C ILE A 696 18.44 -27.61 6.26
N LEU A 697 18.03 -28.76 6.78
CA LEU A 697 17.36 -28.87 8.07
C LEU A 697 18.30 -29.58 9.05
N TYR A 698 18.44 -29.00 10.24
CA TYR A 698 19.19 -29.57 11.34
C TYR A 698 18.30 -29.73 12.56
N LYS A 699 18.17 -30.95 13.05
CA LYS A 699 17.42 -31.27 14.28
C LYS A 699 18.32 -32.00 15.24
N LYS A 700 18.34 -31.59 16.50
CA LYS A 700 19.17 -32.27 17.53
C LYS A 700 18.47 -32.20 18.87
N ASP A 701 18.35 -33.36 19.50
CA ASP A 701 18.00 -33.42 20.90
C ASP A 701 19.26 -33.07 21.75
N ILE A 702 19.07 -32.15 22.69
CA ILE A 702 20.08 -31.71 23.64
C ILE A 702 19.64 -32.05 25.06
N PRO A 703 20.52 -32.10 26.06
CA PRO A 703 20.10 -32.34 27.44
C PRO A 703 19.03 -31.39 27.93
N ARG A 704 17.81 -31.90 28.14
CA ARG A 704 16.59 -31.18 28.56
C ARG A 704 16.03 -30.20 27.52
N GLY A 705 16.17 -30.53 26.23
CA GLY A 705 15.66 -29.69 25.18
C GLY A 705 15.90 -30.22 23.77
N LYS A 706 15.56 -29.41 22.79
CA LYS A 706 15.78 -29.67 21.37
C LYS A 706 16.16 -28.42 20.60
N ILE A 707 16.85 -28.60 19.48
CA ILE A 707 17.16 -27.53 18.50
C ILE A 707 16.60 -27.98 17.15
N ASP A 708 15.84 -27.11 16.49
CA ASP A 708 15.37 -27.31 15.12
C ASP A 708 15.76 -26.05 14.31
N THR A 709 16.60 -26.22 13.31
CA THR A 709 17.07 -25.13 12.45
C THR A 709 16.86 -25.47 11.00
N THR A 710 16.30 -24.57 10.25
CA THR A 710 16.13 -24.68 8.79
C THR A 710 16.75 -23.46 8.11
N LEU A 711 17.66 -23.70 7.18
CA LEU A 711 18.20 -22.70 6.26
C LEU A 711 17.72 -23.03 4.85
N THR A 712 17.10 -22.06 4.18
CA THR A 712 16.62 -22.20 2.80
C THR A 712 17.21 -21.12 1.91
N LEU A 713 17.80 -21.51 0.79
CA LEU A 713 18.17 -20.64 -0.31
C LEU A 713 17.07 -20.73 -1.37
N PHE A 714 16.62 -19.61 -1.90
CA PHE A 714 15.60 -19.60 -2.94
C PHE A 714 15.99 -18.72 -4.13
N TYR A 715 15.52 -19.13 -5.29
CA TYR A 715 15.59 -18.36 -6.53
C TYR A 715 14.25 -18.40 -7.24
N ARG A 716 13.84 -17.27 -7.83
CA ARG A 716 12.62 -17.13 -8.57
C ARG A 716 12.79 -16.16 -9.73
N LYS A 717 12.25 -16.52 -10.90
CA LYS A 717 12.13 -15.64 -12.06
C LYS A 717 10.68 -15.56 -12.49
N SER A 718 10.18 -14.37 -12.73
CA SER A 718 8.83 -14.09 -13.21
C SER A 718 8.89 -13.46 -14.59
N ASN A 719 8.03 -13.93 -15.47
CA ASN A 719 7.76 -13.31 -16.77
C ASN A 719 6.34 -12.74 -16.73
N ASN A 720 6.03 -11.78 -17.58
CA ASN A 720 4.68 -11.20 -17.68
C ASN A 720 4.10 -10.75 -16.33
N MET A 721 4.92 -10.15 -15.45
CA MET A 721 4.43 -9.64 -14.18
C MET A 721 3.35 -8.61 -14.41
N LEU A 722 2.24 -8.78 -13.68
CA LEU A 722 1.12 -7.86 -13.71
C LEU A 722 1.40 -6.63 -12.85
N GLN A 723 1.16 -5.47 -13.39
CA GLN A 723 1.29 -4.21 -12.67
C GLN A 723 0.10 -3.31 -12.92
N LEU A 724 -0.28 -2.57 -11.87
CA LEU A 724 -1.26 -1.50 -11.95
C LEU A 724 -0.56 -0.22 -12.42
N GLU A 725 -0.97 0.33 -13.55
CA GLU A 725 -0.42 1.54 -14.13
C GLU A 725 -1.49 2.60 -14.40
N ARG A 726 -1.09 3.86 -14.25
CA ARG A 726 -1.97 4.98 -14.59
C ARG A 726 -2.01 5.13 -16.12
N ARG A 727 -3.22 5.14 -16.66
CA ARG A 727 -3.49 5.38 -18.08
C ARG A 727 -4.36 6.63 -18.22
N GLY A 728 -3.82 7.62 -18.88
CA GLY A 728 -4.47 8.93 -18.97
C GLY A 728 -4.46 9.70 -17.64
N LEU A 729 -5.33 10.70 -17.51
CA LEU A 729 -5.40 11.56 -16.32
C LEU A 729 -6.25 10.94 -15.20
N ASP A 730 -7.19 10.03 -15.52
CA ASP A 730 -8.31 9.72 -14.64
C ASP A 730 -8.49 8.25 -14.27
N TYR A 731 -7.69 7.30 -14.79
CA TYR A 731 -7.88 5.88 -14.50
C TYR A 731 -6.59 5.07 -14.49
N TRP A 732 -6.65 3.91 -13.85
CA TRP A 732 -5.60 2.92 -13.73
C TRP A 732 -6.03 1.62 -14.43
N SER A 733 -5.10 0.84 -14.95
CA SER A 733 -5.35 -0.48 -15.51
C SER A 733 -4.20 -1.43 -15.21
N TYR A 734 -4.48 -2.73 -15.19
CA TYR A 734 -3.48 -3.77 -15.05
C TYR A 734 -2.87 -4.16 -16.40
N PHE A 735 -1.54 -4.24 -16.47
CA PHE A 735 -0.77 -4.61 -17.65
C PHE A 735 0.35 -5.58 -17.31
N ASN A 736 0.77 -6.40 -18.28
CA ASN A 736 1.87 -7.36 -18.16
C ASN A 736 3.18 -6.79 -18.71
N ASP A 737 3.63 -5.67 -18.21
CA ASP A 737 4.77 -4.94 -18.77
C ASP A 737 6.09 -5.19 -18.02
N ASN A 738 6.11 -6.11 -17.05
CA ASN A 738 7.26 -6.30 -16.18
C ASN A 738 7.80 -7.72 -16.20
N ARG A 739 9.09 -7.82 -15.90
CA ARG A 739 9.80 -9.05 -15.54
C ARG A 739 10.43 -8.87 -14.18
N GLY A 740 10.70 -9.95 -13.48
CA GLY A 740 11.36 -9.83 -12.20
C GLY A 740 12.11 -11.09 -11.81
N HIS A 741 13.10 -10.91 -10.95
CA HIS A 741 13.77 -12.03 -10.32
C HIS A 741 14.02 -11.73 -8.84
N ALA A 742 13.87 -12.75 -8.03
CA ALA A 742 14.13 -12.70 -6.61
C ALA A 742 15.07 -13.84 -6.22
N HIS A 743 16.00 -13.55 -5.34
CA HIS A 743 16.79 -14.58 -4.67
C HIS A 743 17.06 -14.17 -3.23
N GLY A 744 17.28 -15.15 -2.38
CA GLY A 744 17.50 -14.83 -0.99
C GLY A 744 17.71 -16.06 -0.13
N LEU A 745 17.72 -15.80 1.16
CA LEU A 745 17.87 -16.83 2.19
C LEU A 745 16.85 -16.64 3.30
N GLU A 746 16.43 -17.74 3.88
CA GLU A 746 15.52 -17.82 5.03
C GLU A 746 16.16 -18.67 6.09
N LEU A 747 16.17 -18.20 7.32
CA LEU A 747 16.62 -18.92 8.51
C LEU A 747 15.50 -18.99 9.53
N THR A 748 15.21 -20.18 10.03
CA THR A 748 14.37 -20.41 11.20
C THR A 748 15.17 -21.22 12.19
N THR A 749 15.15 -20.85 13.46
CA THR A 749 15.73 -21.64 14.55
C THR A 749 14.77 -21.65 15.73
N ASP A 750 14.35 -22.83 16.13
CA ASP A 750 13.56 -23.11 17.35
C ASP A 750 14.45 -23.84 18.35
N ILE A 751 14.64 -23.26 19.52
CA ILE A 751 15.43 -23.81 20.60
C ILE A 751 14.55 -23.94 21.84
N GLN A 752 14.21 -25.13 22.20
CA GLN A 752 13.54 -25.43 23.46
C GLN A 752 14.57 -25.95 24.45
N TRP A 753 14.73 -25.26 25.57
CA TRP A 753 15.71 -25.68 26.61
C TRP A 753 15.15 -25.42 28.00
N LYS A 754 14.90 -26.49 28.74
CA LYS A 754 14.33 -26.44 30.11
C LYS A 754 12.98 -25.69 30.12
N LYS A 755 12.99 -24.46 30.63
CA LYS A 755 11.85 -23.57 30.81
C LYS A 755 11.84 -22.44 29.76
N PHE A 756 12.77 -22.42 28.85
CA PHE A 756 12.94 -21.41 27.82
C PHE A 756 12.57 -21.97 26.45
N ASP A 757 11.92 -21.16 25.67
CA ASP A 757 11.63 -21.40 24.27
C ASP A 757 12.07 -20.17 23.48
N LEU A 758 12.95 -20.34 22.49
CA LEU A 758 13.49 -19.27 21.65
C LEU A 758 13.22 -19.57 20.18
N LEU A 759 12.37 -18.76 19.57
CA LEU A 759 12.14 -18.77 18.13
C LEU A 759 12.84 -17.59 17.47
N LEU A 760 13.70 -17.87 16.49
CA LEU A 760 14.43 -16.88 15.69
C LEU A 760 14.09 -17.07 14.21
N ASN A 761 13.75 -16.00 13.53
CA ASN A 761 13.52 -15.96 12.08
C ASN A 761 14.29 -14.80 11.45
N ALA A 762 14.92 -15.07 10.32
CA ALA A 762 15.57 -14.05 9.51
C ALA A 762 15.37 -14.32 8.03
N THR A 763 15.18 -13.28 7.28
CA THR A 763 15.01 -13.35 5.81
C THR A 763 15.84 -12.26 5.14
N TYR A 764 16.58 -12.66 4.12
CA TYR A 764 17.17 -11.75 3.15
C TYR A 764 16.51 -11.96 1.79
N THR A 765 15.96 -10.90 1.20
CA THR A 765 15.34 -10.94 -0.12
C THR A 765 15.95 -9.86 -1.02
N ASN A 766 16.55 -10.28 -2.11
CA ASN A 766 16.99 -9.39 -3.17
C ASN A 766 16.00 -9.53 -4.34
N LEU A 767 15.07 -8.58 -4.44
CA LEU A 767 14.05 -8.53 -5.47
C LEU A 767 14.32 -7.37 -6.42
N LYS A 768 14.47 -7.68 -7.68
CA LYS A 768 14.59 -6.70 -8.75
C LYS A 768 13.51 -6.91 -9.79
N VAL A 769 13.00 -5.81 -10.30
CA VAL A 769 11.99 -5.77 -11.34
C VAL A 769 12.56 -5.01 -12.53
N GLU A 770 12.47 -5.60 -13.71
CA GLU A 770 12.75 -4.91 -14.96
C GLU A 770 11.46 -4.21 -15.41
N ARG A 771 11.52 -2.91 -15.52
CA ARG A 771 10.38 -2.08 -15.91
C ARG A 771 10.68 -1.30 -17.17
N GLN A 772 9.73 -1.32 -18.08
CA GLN A 772 9.70 -0.41 -19.21
C GLN A 772 8.81 0.77 -18.80
N TYR A 773 9.39 1.95 -18.66
CA TYR A 773 8.59 3.13 -18.39
C TYR A 773 7.82 3.51 -19.66
N SER A 774 6.51 3.39 -19.60
CA SER A 774 5.61 3.92 -20.62
C SER A 774 5.32 5.41 -20.44
N SER A 775 6.16 6.17 -19.72
CA SER A 775 6.13 7.60 -19.90
C SER A 775 6.53 7.83 -21.35
N LEU A 776 5.56 8.03 -22.19
CA LEU A 776 5.73 8.77 -23.39
C LEU A 776 6.48 10.03 -22.96
N ASP A 777 7.79 10.05 -23.19
CA ASP A 777 8.43 11.34 -23.35
C ASP A 777 7.59 12.04 -24.43
N SER A 778 7.54 13.35 -24.40
CA SER A 778 6.76 14.17 -25.35
C SER A 778 7.08 13.86 -26.82
N TYR A 779 7.88 12.85 -27.14
CA TYR A 779 8.41 12.46 -28.44
C TYR A 779 8.12 11.01 -28.84
N GLY A 780 7.45 10.20 -28.00
CA GLY A 780 7.03 8.85 -28.37
C GLY A 780 8.14 7.80 -28.45
N SER A 781 9.30 8.05 -27.85
CA SER A 781 10.41 7.08 -27.85
C SER A 781 10.18 6.02 -26.78
N HIS A 782 10.41 4.75 -27.14
CA HIS A 782 10.39 3.65 -26.19
C HIS A 782 11.52 3.80 -25.16
N VAL A 783 11.18 3.96 -23.90
CA VAL A 783 12.17 3.95 -22.82
C VAL A 783 12.72 2.53 -22.67
N PRO A 784 14.04 2.32 -22.67
CA PRO A 784 14.60 0.97 -22.50
C PRO A 784 14.24 0.37 -21.15
N TRP A 785 14.24 -0.96 -21.06
CA TRP A 785 14.05 -1.69 -19.82
C TRP A 785 15.11 -1.31 -18.77
N HIS A 786 14.66 -0.98 -17.57
CA HIS A 786 15.53 -0.67 -16.44
C HIS A 786 15.30 -1.64 -15.30
N GLU A 787 16.37 -2.12 -14.71
CA GLU A 787 16.34 -2.94 -13.52
C GLU A 787 16.25 -2.02 -12.27
N ILE A 788 15.20 -2.16 -11.50
CA ILE A 788 14.93 -1.36 -10.30
C ILE A 788 14.65 -2.26 -9.09
N TRP A 789 14.84 -1.72 -7.90
CA TRP A 789 14.40 -2.37 -6.67
C TRP A 789 12.85 -2.36 -6.59
N ALA A 790 12.26 -3.49 -6.20
CA ALA A 790 10.82 -3.54 -5.98
C ALA A 790 10.42 -2.62 -4.83
N THR A 791 9.27 -1.94 -4.98
CA THR A 791 8.69 -1.12 -3.93
C THR A 791 8.06 -1.95 -2.83
N PHE A 792 8.03 -1.40 -1.61
CA PHE A 792 7.44 -2.03 -0.42
C PHE A 792 7.97 -3.43 -0.10
N GLN A 793 9.21 -3.71 -0.50
CA GLN A 793 9.89 -4.97 -0.19
C GLN A 793 11.21 -4.67 0.54
N PRO A 794 11.31 -4.97 1.84
CA PRO A 794 12.55 -4.81 2.58
C PRO A 794 13.56 -5.90 2.18
N LYS A 795 14.85 -5.55 2.20
CA LYS A 795 15.92 -6.54 1.96
C LYS A 795 16.10 -7.50 3.14
N TRP A 796 15.95 -7.00 4.35
CA TRP A 796 16.11 -7.76 5.57
C TRP A 796 14.87 -7.67 6.42
N GLU A 797 14.41 -8.81 6.91
CA GLU A 797 13.35 -8.93 7.90
C GLU A 797 13.76 -9.99 8.93
N GLY A 798 13.27 -9.84 10.14
CA GLY A 798 13.53 -10.82 11.17
C GLY A 798 12.62 -10.66 12.38
N SER A 799 12.43 -11.76 13.07
CA SER A 799 11.72 -11.81 14.35
C SER A 799 12.47 -12.69 15.34
N ALA A 800 12.34 -12.33 16.59
CA ALA A 800 12.84 -13.14 17.71
C ALA A 800 11.79 -13.15 18.80
N ARG A 801 11.49 -14.33 19.35
CA ARG A 801 10.59 -14.49 20.49
C ARG A 801 11.24 -15.39 21.52
N LEU A 802 11.42 -14.88 22.73
CA LEU A 802 11.88 -15.63 23.89
C LEU A 802 10.73 -15.78 24.88
N SER A 803 10.37 -17.01 25.19
CA SER A 803 9.36 -17.35 26.19
C SER A 803 10.05 -18.03 27.39
N TYR A 804 9.58 -17.70 28.59
CA TYR A 804 10.06 -18.27 29.85
C TYR A 804 8.89 -18.71 30.74
N ALA A 805 8.78 -20.01 31.02
CA ALA A 805 7.75 -20.58 31.86
C ALA A 805 8.36 -21.16 33.17
N PRO A 806 8.46 -20.34 34.23
CA PRO A 806 9.04 -20.84 35.51
C PRO A 806 8.23 -21.98 36.10
N ASN A 807 6.91 -22.00 35.85
CA ASN A 807 5.98 -23.05 36.27
C ASN A 807 4.79 -23.13 35.29
N LYS A 808 3.88 -24.07 35.53
CA LYS A 808 2.71 -24.29 34.65
C LYS A 808 1.66 -23.18 34.70
N LYS A 809 1.75 -22.25 35.69
CA LYS A 809 0.73 -21.20 35.89
C LYS A 809 1.11 -19.84 35.33
N ILE A 810 2.40 -19.60 35.14
CA ILE A 810 2.87 -18.28 34.70
C ILE A 810 3.92 -18.47 33.61
N SER A 811 3.79 -17.70 32.56
CA SER A 811 4.80 -17.54 31.52
C SER A 811 4.97 -16.09 31.13
N PHE A 812 6.19 -15.75 30.72
CA PHE A 812 6.59 -14.44 30.24
C PHE A 812 7.10 -14.58 28.81
N TYR A 813 6.87 -13.56 28.00
CA TYR A 813 7.48 -13.50 26.68
C TYR A 813 8.01 -12.11 26.37
N VAL A 814 9.06 -12.10 25.54
CA VAL A 814 9.63 -10.91 24.92
C VAL A 814 9.74 -11.22 23.43
N GLU A 815 9.26 -10.35 22.59
CA GLU A 815 9.38 -10.48 21.14
C GLU A 815 9.98 -9.23 20.52
N GLY A 816 10.78 -9.40 19.48
CA GLY A 816 11.34 -8.31 18.67
C GLY A 816 11.03 -8.58 17.20
N LYS A 817 10.64 -7.53 16.46
CA LYS A 817 10.41 -7.60 15.01
C LYS A 817 11.20 -6.49 14.33
N TYR A 818 11.92 -6.85 13.28
CA TYR A 818 12.72 -5.94 12.47
C TYR A 818 12.28 -5.99 11.01
N THR A 819 11.97 -4.83 10.47
CA THR A 819 11.75 -4.62 9.04
C THR A 819 12.80 -3.65 8.53
N GLY A 820 13.59 -4.06 7.56
CA GLY A 820 14.68 -3.25 7.00
C GLY A 820 14.17 -2.07 6.17
N LYS A 821 15.11 -1.27 5.68
CA LYS A 821 14.81 -0.18 4.73
C LYS A 821 14.17 -0.75 3.46
N MET A 822 13.20 -0.03 2.92
CA MET A 822 12.54 -0.37 1.65
C MET A 822 12.22 0.91 0.87
N TYR A 823 12.04 0.79 -0.45
CA TYR A 823 11.61 1.89 -1.29
C TYR A 823 10.08 1.93 -1.37
N THR A 824 9.48 3.12 -1.32
CA THR A 824 8.01 3.30 -1.33
C THR A 824 7.48 3.80 -2.67
N SER A 825 8.36 4.32 -3.51
CA SER A 825 8.00 4.79 -4.85
C SER A 825 9.12 4.53 -5.84
N TYR A 826 8.78 4.48 -7.12
CA TYR A 826 9.74 4.55 -8.20
C TYR A 826 9.94 6.02 -8.56
N ALA A 827 11.18 6.50 -8.51
CA ALA A 827 11.58 7.71 -9.18
C ALA A 827 12.70 7.35 -10.17
N TYR A 828 12.48 7.55 -11.44
CA TYR A 828 13.54 7.52 -12.42
C TYR A 828 14.06 8.94 -12.61
N ASP A 829 15.29 9.14 -12.20
CA ASP A 829 16.01 10.35 -12.51
C ASP A 829 16.69 10.18 -13.89
N SER A 830 16.17 10.87 -14.88
CA SER A 830 16.71 10.85 -16.25
C SER A 830 18.12 11.46 -16.34
N VAL A 831 18.50 12.31 -15.39
CA VAL A 831 19.81 12.95 -15.32
C VAL A 831 20.83 12.01 -14.69
N LEU A 832 20.46 11.38 -13.58
CA LEU A 832 21.34 10.45 -12.85
C LEU A 832 21.32 9.03 -13.42
N LYS A 833 20.45 8.73 -14.37
CA LYS A 833 20.20 7.38 -14.93
C LYS A 833 20.01 6.32 -13.84
N SER A 834 19.48 6.72 -12.71
CA SER A 834 19.24 5.86 -11.55
C SER A 834 17.76 5.85 -11.19
N ALA A 835 17.23 4.66 -10.94
CA ALA A 835 15.87 4.47 -10.45
C ALA A 835 15.91 4.31 -8.93
N ASN A 836 16.06 5.39 -8.22
CA ASN A 836 16.04 5.41 -6.75
C ASN A 836 14.76 6.09 -6.29
N GLY A 837 13.87 5.30 -5.68
CA GLY A 837 12.68 5.83 -5.03
C GLY A 837 12.99 6.37 -3.63
N SER A 838 11.97 6.93 -2.99
CA SER A 838 12.07 7.42 -1.61
C SER A 838 12.26 6.25 -0.64
N PRO A 839 13.36 6.17 0.12
CA PRO A 839 13.60 5.11 1.07
C PRO A 839 12.83 5.35 2.37
N GLN A 840 12.08 4.34 2.81
CA GLN A 840 11.49 4.28 4.14
C GLN A 840 12.50 3.71 5.13
N ASN A 841 12.62 4.31 6.32
CA ASN A 841 13.49 3.84 7.37
C ASN A 841 13.15 2.42 7.83
N SER A 842 14.17 1.73 8.35
CA SER A 842 13.95 0.48 9.06
C SER A 842 13.12 0.69 10.33
N LEU A 843 12.32 -0.29 10.67
CA LEU A 843 11.50 -0.33 11.87
C LEU A 843 11.87 -1.51 12.75
N PHE A 844 12.15 -1.24 14.02
CA PHE A 844 12.26 -2.26 15.05
C PHE A 844 11.20 -2.01 16.11
N THR A 845 10.36 -3.01 16.37
CA THR A 845 9.35 -3.01 17.43
C THR A 845 9.63 -4.12 18.43
N MET A 846 9.30 -3.88 19.69
CA MET A 846 9.46 -4.83 20.78
C MET A 846 8.14 -5.00 21.52
N GLY A 847 7.76 -6.25 21.78
CA GLY A 847 6.59 -6.63 22.58
C GLY A 847 7.00 -7.39 23.83
N ILE A 848 6.23 -7.25 24.89
CA ILE A 848 6.39 -7.98 26.13
C ILE A 848 5.03 -8.39 26.67
N GLY A 849 4.98 -9.50 27.39
CA GLY A 849 3.74 -9.90 28.07
C GLY A 849 3.90 -11.04 29.06
N THR A 850 2.82 -11.25 29.78
CA THR A 850 2.70 -12.27 30.83
C THR A 850 1.39 -13.00 30.66
N LYS A 851 1.41 -14.31 30.73
CA LYS A 851 0.24 -15.19 30.83
C LYS A 851 0.15 -15.77 32.23
N TRP A 852 -1.03 -15.69 32.83
CA TRP A 852 -1.28 -16.24 34.17
C TRP A 852 -2.53 -17.13 34.17
N GLU A 853 -2.34 -18.39 34.57
CA GLU A 853 -3.40 -19.39 34.73
C GLU A 853 -3.65 -19.68 36.23
N PRO A 854 -4.45 -18.83 36.91
CA PRO A 854 -4.78 -19.06 38.31
C PRO A 854 -5.46 -20.42 38.54
N THR A 855 -6.29 -20.82 37.59
CA THR A 855 -6.94 -22.15 37.52
C THR A 855 -6.79 -22.72 36.11
N PRO A 856 -6.95 -24.05 35.91
CA PRO A 856 -6.92 -24.67 34.60
C PRO A 856 -7.95 -24.09 33.57
N ASN A 857 -9.01 -23.48 34.12
CA ASN A 857 -10.12 -22.94 33.35
C ASN A 857 -10.00 -21.44 33.06
N CYS A 858 -9.05 -20.72 33.68
CA CYS A 858 -8.96 -19.28 33.60
C CYS A 858 -7.55 -18.88 33.13
N LEU A 859 -7.49 -18.14 32.04
CA LEU A 859 -6.26 -17.52 31.52
C LEU A 859 -6.44 -16.01 31.54
N ILE A 860 -5.46 -15.33 32.14
CA ILE A 860 -5.34 -13.87 32.10
C ILE A 860 -4.01 -13.55 31.40
N THR A 861 -4.10 -12.73 30.35
CA THR A 861 -2.93 -12.28 29.61
C THR A 861 -2.87 -10.76 29.65
N VAL A 862 -1.68 -10.22 29.97
CA VAL A 862 -1.41 -8.77 29.93
C VAL A 862 -0.14 -8.54 29.14
N GLY A 863 -0.15 -7.57 28.28
CA GLY A 863 1.03 -7.28 27.45
C GLY A 863 1.05 -5.88 26.87
N CYS A 864 2.15 -5.60 26.21
CA CYS A 864 2.39 -4.32 25.52
C CYS A 864 3.15 -4.59 24.21
N ASN A 865 2.57 -4.21 23.08
CA ASN A 865 3.22 -4.23 21.77
C ASN A 865 3.86 -2.87 21.50
N ASP A 866 4.94 -2.86 20.70
CA ASP A 866 5.73 -1.66 20.38
C ASP A 866 6.04 -0.79 21.63
N VAL A 867 6.69 -1.39 22.60
CA VAL A 867 7.04 -0.76 23.90
C VAL A 867 7.73 0.61 23.69
N PHE A 868 8.53 0.74 22.64
CA PHE A 868 9.26 1.96 22.32
C PHE A 868 8.47 2.97 21.48
N ASN A 869 7.23 2.68 21.12
CA ASN A 869 6.35 3.54 20.32
C ASN A 869 7.03 4.02 19.02
N LYS A 870 7.59 3.09 18.26
CA LYS A 870 8.35 3.38 17.03
C LYS A 870 7.48 3.46 15.78
N GLY A 871 6.35 2.71 15.72
CA GLY A 871 5.46 2.68 14.58
C GLY A 871 4.98 4.06 14.12
N PRO A 872 4.43 4.92 15.01
CA PRO A 872 3.96 6.26 14.64
C PRO A 872 5.06 7.25 14.28
N LYS A 873 6.32 6.89 14.54
CA LYS A 873 7.52 7.70 14.27
C LYS A 873 8.29 7.24 13.04
N MET A 874 7.70 6.39 12.21
CA MET A 874 8.28 6.04 10.92
C MET A 874 8.38 7.26 10.02
N LYS A 875 9.44 7.31 9.21
CA LYS A 875 9.68 8.40 8.27
C LYS A 875 10.26 7.90 6.95
N ILE A 876 9.90 8.60 5.88
CA ILE A 876 10.54 8.50 4.57
C ILE A 876 11.65 9.54 4.52
N LEU A 877 12.82 9.15 4.04
CA LEU A 877 13.96 10.03 3.85
C LEU A 877 14.00 10.47 2.39
N PHE A 878 13.96 11.76 2.13
CA PHE A 878 14.30 12.29 0.80
C PHE A 878 15.80 12.52 0.68
N LEU A 879 16.33 12.37 -0.52
CA LEU A 879 17.75 12.52 -0.80
C LEU A 879 18.25 13.95 -0.58
N GLU A 880 19.52 14.05 -0.21
CA GLU A 880 20.18 15.28 0.25
C GLU A 880 20.37 16.37 -0.82
N ASP A 881 20.29 16.04 -2.07
CA ASP A 881 20.66 16.94 -3.17
C ASP A 881 19.61 17.98 -3.56
N GLY A 882 18.53 18.07 -2.77
CA GLY A 882 17.67 19.25 -2.69
C GLY A 882 17.24 19.88 -4.01
N SER A 883 17.05 19.08 -5.06
CA SER A 883 16.64 19.60 -6.38
C SER A 883 15.19 20.09 -6.45
N ILE A 884 14.52 20.27 -5.30
CA ILE A 884 13.22 20.93 -5.26
C ILE A 884 13.47 22.42 -5.34
N ALA A 885 13.16 23.02 -6.48
CA ALA A 885 13.27 24.44 -6.67
C ALA A 885 12.58 25.23 -5.55
N GLY A 886 13.37 26.00 -4.79
CA GLY A 886 12.88 26.87 -3.71
C GLY A 886 12.98 26.33 -2.29
N LEU A 887 13.43 25.08 -2.08
CA LEU A 887 13.72 24.58 -0.74
C LEU A 887 15.20 24.69 -0.37
N PRO A 888 15.56 25.05 0.87
CA PRO A 888 16.94 25.03 1.34
C PRO A 888 17.53 23.62 1.25
N ALA A 889 18.81 23.49 0.88
CA ALA A 889 19.52 22.22 0.84
C ALA A 889 19.51 21.52 2.21
N GLY A 890 19.37 20.18 2.21
CA GLY A 890 19.43 19.33 3.40
C GLY A 890 18.36 18.23 3.43
N PRO A 891 18.47 17.26 4.33
CA PRO A 891 17.54 16.14 4.38
C PRO A 891 16.13 16.60 4.71
N ILE A 892 15.16 16.12 3.94
CA ILE A 892 13.73 16.34 4.17
C ILE A 892 13.14 15.03 4.64
N TYR A 893 12.39 15.07 5.74
CA TYR A 893 11.71 13.90 6.29
C TYR A 893 10.22 14.03 6.05
N VAL A 894 9.59 12.96 5.59
CA VAL A 894 8.13 12.86 5.43
C VAL A 894 7.61 11.58 6.05
N ASN A 895 6.32 11.55 6.29
CA ASN A 895 5.65 10.37 6.80
C ASN A 895 5.56 9.28 5.74
N PRO A 896 5.53 7.98 6.15
CA PRO A 896 4.90 6.96 5.35
C PRO A 896 3.48 7.40 4.98
N GLU A 897 3.05 7.08 3.79
CA GLU A 897 1.70 7.40 3.32
C GLU A 897 0.63 6.98 4.34
N TYR A 898 0.87 5.85 5.00
CA TYR A 898 0.00 5.30 6.03
C TYR A 898 0.82 5.02 7.29
N PRO A 899 0.80 5.91 8.29
CA PRO A 899 1.45 5.67 9.56
C PRO A 899 0.77 4.50 10.27
N ILE A 900 1.57 3.67 10.92
CA ILE A 900 1.08 2.52 11.68
C ILE A 900 0.94 2.81 13.16
N GLN A 901 0.04 2.06 13.80
CA GLN A 901 -0.24 2.13 15.23
C GLN A 901 1.02 1.83 16.06
N GLY A 902 1.18 2.50 17.19
CA GLY A 902 2.32 2.36 18.09
C GLY A 902 2.03 1.51 19.32
N ARG A 903 2.57 1.99 20.45
CA ARG A 903 2.45 1.31 21.75
C ARG A 903 1.01 0.96 22.06
N THR A 904 0.76 -0.35 22.17
CA THR A 904 -0.56 -0.90 22.45
C THR A 904 -0.49 -1.77 23.69
N VAL A 905 -1.08 -1.31 24.79
CA VAL A 905 -1.26 -2.10 26.03
C VAL A 905 -2.56 -2.87 25.92
N PHE A 906 -2.55 -4.12 26.33
CA PHE A 906 -3.75 -4.96 26.30
C PHE A 906 -3.87 -5.88 27.52
N ALA A 907 -5.09 -6.28 27.84
CA ALA A 907 -5.41 -7.29 28.81
C ALA A 907 -6.55 -8.18 28.28
N THR A 908 -6.45 -9.49 28.47
CA THR A 908 -7.44 -10.47 28.04
C THR A 908 -7.75 -11.44 29.16
N LEU A 909 -9.03 -11.72 29.35
CA LEU A 909 -9.55 -12.78 30.20
C LEU A 909 -10.18 -13.84 29.31
N LYS A 910 -9.78 -15.10 29.50
CA LYS A 910 -10.36 -16.26 28.83
C LYS A 910 -10.77 -17.28 29.85
N TYR A 911 -12.02 -17.75 29.75
CA TYR A 911 -12.58 -18.73 30.66
C TYR A 911 -13.14 -19.93 29.91
N ARG A 912 -12.85 -21.13 30.41
CA ARG A 912 -13.24 -22.41 29.80
C ARG A 912 -14.18 -23.12 30.79
N PHE A 913 -15.36 -23.57 30.33
CA PHE A 913 -16.32 -24.29 31.12
C PHE A 913 -16.21 -25.80 30.87
#